data_733d3bb64a39e17257d4869339039551
#
_entry.id   733d3bb64a39e17257d4869339039551
#
_cell.length_a   1.000
_cell.length_b   1.000
_cell.length_c   1.000
_cell.angle_alpha   90.00
_cell.angle_beta   90.00
_cell.angle_gamma   90.00
#
_symmetry.space_group_name_H-M   'P 1'
#
loop_
_entity.id
_entity.type
_entity.pdbx_description
1 polymer ?
#
loop_
_entity_poly.entity_id
_entity_poly.type
_entity_poly.pdbx_seq_one_letter_code
_entity_poly.pdbx_strand_id
1 'polypeptide(L)'
;MSSNTNKRLELFKQRVPLYQKDPVLFAKEVCNFQPDDWQEKVFMDIAKKPRVSVRSGHGVGKTGTESILLLWFLTCFKFPKIIATAPTRQQLNDILWAEVCKWQSRSPLLQELLKWTKTYIYMKGYEKRWFAVAKTANKAEGMQGFHEDNLLFIVDEASGIDEEIMEAILGTLSGSNNKLLMCGNPTKTTGTFYDSHNKDRAMYACHKVSSMDSSRTNKANITAVLRKYGENSNFARVRVFGEFPAQEDDVFISLELIESATLTEIDITEHIHRITLGVDVARFGDDETVIIQNVGGNVALTNKYNGQNLMWTVGSIVNAYKALIRDYPQYKGVITAYIDDTGMGGGVTDRLNEVKSEENLNRLEIVPVNFASAPPQDGSEIKYDDITSYMWGTIRDMLQNKELCIPNDDDLIGQLSVRKYAITSKGKIKLETKKAMKDRKIKSPDIADALGLSCYTTNKVYNEFIEKEELVLITLNSVLSLNIMKISIGISVGSSVTGASFVATAITEGYKRVVVLASAHYAGKIETEAVEKLFKEFALLIIKKYNKMPSVVYVDDKAVTINRAIKNVVAAERLNSQVRFTSNADEIERIRITTRLMSQNRLFITEDCSTLSKAFNSATWNNKRTNDSRSDASDITTLKAFEYTIERDASRFITVEQ
;
A
#
# COMPACT_ATOMS: atom_id res chain seq x y z
N MET A 1 5.32 -44.92 -29.31
CA MET A 1 5.81 -43.66 -29.94
C MET A 1 5.97 -43.89 -31.43
N SER A 2 5.55 -42.94 -32.29
CA SER A 2 5.70 -43.10 -33.73
C SER A 2 7.18 -43.05 -34.16
N SER A 3 7.55 -43.72 -35.23
CA SER A 3 8.92 -43.73 -35.79
C SER A 3 9.50 -42.31 -35.96
N ASN A 4 8.63 -41.33 -36.24
CA ASN A 4 9.01 -39.93 -36.46
C ASN A 4 9.37 -39.21 -35.15
N THR A 5 8.75 -39.58 -34.03
CA THR A 5 9.01 -39.05 -32.68
C THR A 5 10.38 -39.47 -32.17
N ASN A 6 10.71 -40.76 -32.31
CA ASN A 6 12.03 -41.27 -31.89
C ASN A 6 13.16 -40.62 -32.66
N LYS A 7 12.99 -40.34 -33.95
CA LYS A 7 13.99 -39.69 -34.79
C LYS A 7 14.24 -38.24 -34.35
N ARG A 8 13.20 -37.49 -33.96
CA ARG A 8 13.33 -36.14 -33.44
C ARG A 8 14.06 -36.09 -32.08
N LEU A 9 13.72 -37.01 -31.18
CA LEU A 9 14.37 -37.12 -29.88
C LEU A 9 15.87 -37.44 -30.01
N GLU A 10 16.26 -38.39 -30.89
CA GLU A 10 17.66 -38.72 -31.12
C GLU A 10 18.43 -37.54 -31.73
N LEU A 11 17.85 -36.82 -32.69
CA LEU A 11 18.45 -35.63 -33.26
C LEU A 11 18.64 -34.54 -32.20
N PHE A 12 17.64 -34.33 -31.34
CA PHE A 12 17.75 -33.36 -30.23
C PHE A 12 18.89 -33.75 -29.27
N LYS A 13 18.96 -35.00 -28.83
CA LYS A 13 20.03 -35.48 -27.94
C LYS A 13 21.41 -35.23 -28.51
N GLN A 14 21.62 -35.47 -29.81
CA GLN A 14 22.88 -35.22 -30.48
C GLN A 14 23.26 -33.73 -30.52
N ARG A 15 22.24 -32.84 -30.54
CA ARG A 15 22.43 -31.37 -30.59
C ARG A 15 22.51 -30.70 -29.23
N VAL A 16 22.15 -31.38 -28.13
CA VAL A 16 22.21 -30.82 -26.77
C VAL A 16 23.55 -30.15 -26.43
N PRO A 17 24.74 -30.76 -26.72
CA PRO A 17 26.02 -30.09 -26.43
C PRO A 17 26.21 -28.77 -27.18
N LEU A 18 25.61 -28.61 -28.35
CA LEU A 18 25.62 -27.39 -29.12
C LEU A 18 24.69 -26.36 -28.52
N TYR A 19 23.45 -26.76 -28.19
CA TYR A 19 22.45 -25.89 -27.55
C TYR A 19 22.90 -25.40 -26.18
N GLN A 20 23.66 -26.20 -25.42
CA GLN A 20 24.21 -25.74 -24.13
C GLN A 20 25.13 -24.53 -24.31
N LYS A 21 25.88 -24.47 -25.41
CA LYS A 21 26.82 -23.39 -25.73
C LYS A 21 26.15 -22.23 -26.49
N ASP A 22 25.07 -22.54 -27.20
CA ASP A 22 24.36 -21.60 -28.06
C ASP A 22 22.82 -21.65 -27.81
N PRO A 23 22.33 -20.92 -26.81
CA PRO A 23 20.90 -20.80 -26.56
C PRO A 23 20.14 -20.10 -27.69
N VAL A 24 20.79 -19.29 -28.51
CA VAL A 24 20.16 -18.63 -29.67
C VAL A 24 19.74 -19.67 -30.69
N LEU A 25 20.61 -20.67 -30.94
CA LEU A 25 20.28 -21.78 -31.81
C LEU A 25 19.12 -22.60 -31.26
N PHE A 26 19.11 -22.88 -29.95
CA PHE A 26 17.98 -23.54 -29.29
C PHE A 26 16.66 -22.75 -29.48
N ALA A 27 16.69 -21.45 -29.25
CA ALA A 27 15.55 -20.58 -29.42
C ALA A 27 14.95 -20.68 -30.84
N LYS A 28 15.83 -20.61 -31.85
CA LYS A 28 15.43 -20.65 -33.27
C LYS A 28 14.95 -22.04 -33.71
N GLU A 29 15.65 -23.09 -33.37
CA GLU A 29 15.38 -24.43 -33.89
C GLU A 29 14.35 -25.21 -33.07
N VAL A 30 14.33 -25.06 -31.74
CA VAL A 30 13.46 -25.82 -30.86
C VAL A 30 12.16 -25.06 -30.55
N CYS A 31 12.27 -23.75 -30.30
CA CYS A 31 11.11 -22.94 -29.92
C CYS A 31 10.51 -22.16 -31.09
N ASN A 32 11.17 -22.13 -32.25
CA ASN A 32 10.80 -21.24 -33.37
C ASN A 32 10.67 -19.76 -32.92
N PHE A 33 11.55 -19.36 -32.02
CA PHE A 33 11.61 -18.01 -31.47
C PHE A 33 12.70 -17.23 -32.22
N GLN A 34 12.33 -16.06 -32.73
CA GLN A 34 13.28 -15.14 -33.36
C GLN A 34 13.65 -14.07 -32.35
N PRO A 35 14.85 -14.14 -31.76
CA PRO A 35 15.27 -13.14 -30.78
C PRO A 35 15.65 -11.82 -31.45
N ASP A 36 15.41 -10.70 -30.76
CA ASP A 36 16.00 -9.40 -31.07
C ASP A 36 17.51 -9.44 -30.71
N ASP A 37 18.32 -8.53 -31.25
CA ASP A 37 19.78 -8.48 -31.02
C ASP A 37 20.17 -8.43 -29.54
N TRP A 38 19.37 -7.72 -28.72
CA TRP A 38 19.62 -7.67 -27.29
C TRP A 38 19.33 -9.02 -26.59
N GLN A 39 18.30 -9.75 -27.06
CA GLN A 39 17.96 -11.08 -26.56
C GLN A 39 19.04 -12.11 -26.90
N GLU A 40 19.59 -12.04 -28.12
CA GLU A 40 20.74 -12.89 -28.51
C GLU A 40 21.95 -12.66 -27.59
N LYS A 41 22.27 -11.39 -27.26
CA LYS A 41 23.35 -11.07 -26.32
C LYS A 41 23.08 -11.64 -24.93
N VAL A 42 21.84 -11.49 -24.38
CA VAL A 42 21.47 -12.07 -23.09
C VAL A 42 21.56 -13.59 -23.11
N PHE A 43 21.09 -14.24 -24.17
CA PHE A 43 21.18 -15.70 -24.33
C PHE A 43 22.64 -16.18 -24.33
N MET A 44 23.51 -15.51 -25.05
CA MET A 44 24.92 -15.87 -25.09
C MET A 44 25.64 -15.59 -23.77
N ASP A 45 25.24 -14.52 -23.05
CA ASP A 45 25.87 -14.22 -21.77
C ASP A 45 25.44 -15.21 -20.68
N ILE A 46 24.16 -15.61 -20.59
CA ILE A 46 23.73 -16.59 -19.59
C ILE A 46 24.36 -17.98 -19.82
N ALA A 47 24.67 -18.32 -21.06
CA ALA A 47 25.43 -19.57 -21.34
C ALA A 47 26.81 -19.53 -20.72
N LYS A 48 27.50 -18.38 -20.75
CA LYS A 48 28.91 -18.22 -20.38
C LYS A 48 29.14 -17.69 -18.96
N LYS A 49 28.23 -16.89 -18.45
CA LYS A 49 28.38 -16.15 -17.18
C LYS A 49 27.38 -16.64 -16.13
N PRO A 50 27.72 -16.60 -14.83
CA PRO A 50 26.83 -17.04 -13.77
C PRO A 50 25.72 -16.06 -13.47
N ARG A 51 25.91 -14.77 -13.74
CA ARG A 51 24.95 -13.71 -13.36
C ARG A 51 24.71 -12.75 -14.53
N VAL A 52 23.46 -12.60 -14.91
CA VAL A 52 23.00 -11.67 -15.96
C VAL A 52 21.92 -10.77 -15.40
N SER A 53 22.04 -9.46 -15.63
CA SER A 53 21.09 -8.45 -15.17
C SER A 53 20.66 -7.58 -16.35
N VAL A 54 19.31 -7.51 -16.57
CA VAL A 54 18.72 -6.83 -17.72
C VAL A 54 17.75 -5.75 -17.23
N ARG A 55 18.13 -4.49 -17.36
CA ARG A 55 17.22 -3.36 -17.15
C ARG A 55 16.64 -2.90 -18.48
N SER A 56 15.34 -2.65 -18.52
CA SER A 56 14.70 -2.29 -19.79
C SER A 56 13.50 -1.37 -19.64
N GLY A 57 13.11 -0.73 -20.72
CA GLY A 57 11.80 -0.13 -20.88
C GLY A 57 10.70 -1.18 -21.00
N HIS A 58 9.46 -0.73 -21.17
CA HIS A 58 8.29 -1.60 -21.30
C HIS A 58 8.18 -2.22 -22.70
N GLY A 59 7.55 -3.39 -22.78
CA GLY A 59 7.15 -4.02 -24.03
C GLY A 59 8.29 -4.60 -24.89
N VAL A 60 9.54 -4.63 -24.39
CA VAL A 60 10.70 -5.11 -25.16
C VAL A 60 10.75 -6.62 -25.33
N GLY A 61 9.95 -7.39 -24.59
CA GLY A 61 9.91 -8.86 -24.69
C GLY A 61 10.74 -9.60 -23.63
N LYS A 62 10.90 -9.03 -22.41
CA LYS A 62 11.59 -9.69 -21.26
C LYS A 62 11.04 -11.08 -21.00
N THR A 63 9.73 -11.19 -20.81
CA THR A 63 9.06 -12.44 -20.44
C THR A 63 9.26 -13.56 -21.46
N GLY A 64 9.32 -13.21 -22.77
CA GLY A 64 9.68 -14.15 -23.82
C GLY A 64 11.12 -14.66 -23.67
N THR A 65 12.07 -13.76 -23.36
CA THR A 65 13.47 -14.10 -23.11
C THR A 65 13.60 -15.08 -21.94
N GLU A 66 12.98 -14.76 -20.82
CA GLU A 66 12.96 -15.57 -19.59
C GLU A 66 12.37 -16.96 -19.83
N SER A 67 11.24 -17.01 -20.54
CA SER A 67 10.55 -18.27 -20.86
C SER A 67 11.41 -19.19 -21.74
N ILE A 68 12.06 -18.65 -22.75
CA ILE A 68 12.94 -19.42 -23.63
C ILE A 68 14.16 -19.93 -22.87
N LEU A 69 14.78 -19.10 -22.04
CA LEU A 69 15.93 -19.49 -21.22
C LEU A 69 15.55 -20.55 -20.16
N LEU A 70 14.36 -20.46 -19.58
CA LEU A 70 13.82 -21.51 -18.71
C LEU A 70 13.73 -22.86 -19.44
N LEU A 71 13.12 -22.87 -20.62
CA LEU A 71 12.94 -24.08 -21.42
C LEU A 71 14.29 -24.65 -21.92
N TRP A 72 15.20 -23.77 -22.32
CA TRP A 72 16.57 -24.13 -22.68
C TRP A 72 17.31 -24.82 -21.54
N PHE A 73 17.34 -24.21 -20.36
CA PHE A 73 18.03 -24.75 -19.20
C PHE A 73 17.39 -26.07 -18.73
N LEU A 74 16.05 -26.12 -18.74
CA LEU A 74 15.30 -27.32 -18.36
C LEU A 74 15.57 -28.51 -19.25
N THR A 75 15.82 -28.32 -20.55
CA THR A 75 15.96 -29.42 -21.51
C THR A 75 17.37 -29.76 -21.89
N CYS A 76 18.30 -28.82 -21.78
CA CYS A 76 19.66 -28.99 -22.19
C CYS A 76 20.62 -29.40 -21.05
N PHE A 77 20.24 -29.23 -19.79
CA PHE A 77 21.07 -29.63 -18.65
C PHE A 77 20.47 -30.83 -17.93
N LYS A 78 21.33 -31.62 -17.27
CA LYS A 78 20.90 -32.86 -16.62
C LYS A 78 20.43 -32.57 -15.19
N PHE A 79 19.22 -32.97 -14.85
CA PHE A 79 18.59 -32.79 -13.56
C PHE A 79 18.64 -31.35 -13.05
N PRO A 80 18.32 -30.34 -13.87
CA PRO A 80 18.33 -28.96 -13.43
C PRO A 80 17.17 -28.70 -12.45
N LYS A 81 17.40 -27.75 -11.54
CA LYS A 81 16.33 -27.05 -10.81
C LYS A 81 16.24 -25.62 -11.29
N ILE A 82 15.05 -25.16 -11.59
CA ILE A 82 14.82 -23.79 -12.03
C ILE A 82 13.74 -23.18 -11.14
N ILE A 83 14.03 -22.02 -10.59
CA ILE A 83 13.09 -21.26 -9.79
C ILE A 83 12.80 -19.95 -10.53
N ALA A 84 11.55 -19.80 -10.97
CA ALA A 84 11.06 -18.56 -11.52
C ALA A 84 10.28 -17.81 -10.44
N THR A 85 10.61 -16.54 -10.23
CA THR A 85 9.96 -15.69 -9.22
C THR A 85 9.66 -14.30 -9.75
N ALA A 86 8.69 -13.65 -9.13
CA ALA A 86 8.28 -12.27 -9.38
C ALA A 86 7.71 -11.67 -8.08
N PRO A 87 7.58 -10.34 -7.97
CA PRO A 87 7.04 -9.68 -6.78
C PRO A 87 5.63 -10.14 -6.42
N THR A 88 4.77 -10.33 -7.40
CA THR A 88 3.39 -10.75 -7.17
C THR A 88 3.06 -12.10 -7.82
N ARG A 89 2.09 -12.79 -7.22
CA ARG A 89 1.57 -14.06 -7.75
C ARG A 89 0.96 -13.89 -9.14
N GLN A 90 0.32 -12.76 -9.39
CA GLN A 90 -0.29 -12.47 -10.68
C GLN A 90 0.78 -12.33 -11.78
N GLN A 91 1.82 -11.52 -11.57
CA GLN A 91 2.92 -11.38 -12.53
C GLN A 91 3.58 -12.73 -12.82
N LEU A 92 3.83 -13.51 -11.78
CA LEU A 92 4.47 -14.81 -11.93
C LEU A 92 3.58 -15.79 -12.72
N ASN A 93 2.32 -15.97 -12.33
CA ASN A 93 1.48 -17.02 -12.88
C ASN A 93 0.81 -16.64 -14.21
N ASP A 94 0.27 -15.42 -14.29
CA ASP A 94 -0.55 -15.00 -15.42
C ASP A 94 0.29 -14.43 -16.56
N ILE A 95 1.51 -13.99 -16.27
CA ILE A 95 2.41 -13.40 -17.27
C ILE A 95 3.55 -14.38 -17.59
N LEU A 96 4.50 -14.60 -16.67
CA LEU A 96 5.68 -15.40 -16.95
C LEU A 96 5.34 -16.87 -17.15
N TRP A 97 4.55 -17.47 -16.26
CA TRP A 97 4.25 -18.90 -16.34
C TRP A 97 3.33 -19.25 -17.49
N ALA A 98 2.41 -18.34 -17.85
CA ALA A 98 1.60 -18.46 -19.05
C ALA A 98 2.43 -18.38 -20.34
N GLU A 99 3.44 -17.51 -20.39
CA GLU A 99 4.35 -17.41 -21.54
C GLU A 99 5.21 -18.67 -21.68
N VAL A 100 5.70 -19.27 -20.58
CA VAL A 100 6.38 -20.57 -20.58
C VAL A 100 5.48 -21.66 -21.19
N CYS A 101 4.19 -21.70 -20.78
CA CYS A 101 3.21 -22.62 -21.34
C CYS A 101 3.03 -22.44 -22.86
N LYS A 102 2.92 -21.19 -23.29
CA LYS A 102 2.75 -20.82 -24.70
C LYS A 102 3.93 -21.32 -25.56
N TRP A 103 5.16 -21.09 -25.12
CA TRP A 103 6.33 -21.55 -25.88
C TRP A 103 6.52 -23.07 -25.83
N GLN A 104 6.26 -23.70 -24.69
CA GLN A 104 6.27 -25.16 -24.58
C GLN A 104 5.22 -25.80 -25.52
N SER A 105 4.01 -25.24 -25.56
CA SER A 105 2.91 -25.78 -26.40
C SER A 105 3.08 -25.56 -27.91
N ARG A 106 3.93 -24.61 -28.31
CA ARG A 106 4.25 -24.35 -29.73
C ARG A 106 5.29 -25.32 -30.30
N SER A 107 6.07 -25.96 -29.45
CA SER A 107 7.13 -26.89 -29.87
C SER A 107 6.68 -28.34 -29.69
N PRO A 108 6.46 -29.12 -30.77
CA PRO A 108 6.10 -30.53 -30.65
C PRO A 108 7.13 -31.36 -29.86
N LEU A 109 8.40 -30.99 -29.93
CA LEU A 109 9.46 -31.65 -29.15
C LEU A 109 9.33 -31.37 -27.66
N LEU A 110 9.09 -30.10 -27.28
CA LEU A 110 8.91 -29.72 -25.87
C LEU A 110 7.61 -30.29 -25.28
N GLN A 111 6.53 -30.38 -26.07
CA GLN A 111 5.29 -31.07 -25.65
C GLN A 111 5.54 -32.54 -25.34
N GLU A 112 6.43 -33.18 -26.08
CA GLU A 112 6.76 -34.58 -25.89
C GLU A 112 7.64 -34.80 -24.67
N LEU A 113 8.63 -33.96 -24.46
CA LEU A 113 9.59 -34.05 -23.36
C LEU A 113 8.99 -33.58 -22.01
N LEU A 114 8.23 -32.50 -22.03
CA LEU A 114 7.83 -31.77 -20.84
C LEU A 114 6.33 -31.87 -20.54
N LYS A 115 5.98 -31.84 -19.27
CA LYS A 115 4.61 -31.64 -18.81
C LYS A 115 4.54 -30.34 -17.99
N TRP A 116 3.66 -29.44 -18.42
CA TRP A 116 3.36 -28.20 -17.75
C TRP A 116 2.15 -28.36 -16.80
N THR A 117 2.22 -27.70 -15.65
CA THR A 117 1.12 -27.56 -14.68
C THR A 117 1.07 -26.11 -14.19
N LYS A 118 0.09 -25.76 -13.36
CA LYS A 118 -0.07 -24.38 -12.83
C LYS A 118 1.15 -23.85 -12.08
N THR A 119 1.95 -24.72 -11.47
CA THR A 119 3.10 -24.31 -10.63
C THR A 119 4.39 -24.98 -11.01
N TYR A 120 4.38 -26.05 -11.81
CA TYR A 120 5.54 -26.83 -12.23
C TYR A 120 5.54 -27.10 -13.71
N ILE A 121 6.73 -27.11 -14.29
CA ILE A 121 7.01 -27.77 -15.58
C ILE A 121 8.16 -28.74 -15.35
N TYR A 122 8.02 -29.97 -15.81
CA TYR A 122 8.99 -31.02 -15.53
C TYR A 122 9.23 -31.95 -16.72
N MET A 123 10.40 -32.60 -16.71
CA MET A 123 10.74 -33.66 -17.65
C MET A 123 9.89 -34.90 -17.33
N LYS A 124 9.11 -35.41 -18.29
CA LYS A 124 8.27 -36.59 -18.11
C LYS A 124 9.10 -37.81 -17.66
N GLY A 125 8.66 -38.46 -16.60
CA GLY A 125 9.37 -39.58 -15.97
C GLY A 125 10.41 -39.18 -14.92
N TYR A 126 10.61 -37.85 -14.68
CA TYR A 126 11.56 -37.32 -13.70
C TYR A 126 10.95 -36.20 -12.85
N GLU A 127 9.66 -36.27 -12.53
CA GLU A 127 8.84 -35.21 -11.93
C GLU A 127 9.44 -34.60 -10.67
N LYS A 128 10.08 -35.42 -9.83
CA LYS A 128 10.60 -35.02 -8.52
C LYS A 128 12.00 -34.39 -8.59
N ARG A 129 12.73 -34.57 -9.67
CA ARG A 129 14.15 -34.21 -9.71
C ARG A 129 14.55 -33.30 -10.87
N TRP A 130 13.72 -33.20 -11.91
CA TRP A 130 14.04 -32.48 -13.13
C TRP A 130 12.89 -31.53 -13.48
N PHE A 131 12.91 -30.33 -12.91
CA PHE A 131 11.75 -29.44 -13.00
C PHE A 131 12.12 -27.96 -12.92
N ALA A 132 11.19 -27.12 -13.37
CA ALA A 132 11.10 -25.71 -13.02
C ALA A 132 9.84 -25.45 -12.20
N VAL A 133 9.91 -24.52 -11.26
CA VAL A 133 8.83 -24.14 -10.37
C VAL A 133 8.60 -22.63 -10.39
N ALA A 134 7.33 -22.23 -10.44
CA ALA A 134 6.89 -20.86 -10.21
C ALA A 134 6.69 -20.66 -8.70
N LYS A 135 7.45 -19.77 -8.08
CA LYS A 135 7.42 -19.53 -6.64
C LYS A 135 7.45 -18.04 -6.33
N THR A 136 6.39 -17.52 -5.75
CA THR A 136 6.27 -16.10 -5.41
C THR A 136 7.31 -15.71 -4.35
N ALA A 137 7.86 -14.51 -4.45
CA ALA A 137 8.87 -13.96 -3.57
C ALA A 137 8.25 -13.39 -2.27
N ASN A 138 7.60 -14.24 -1.45
CA ASN A 138 6.88 -13.76 -0.25
C ASN A 138 7.68 -13.96 1.05
N LYS A 139 8.65 -14.90 1.06
CA LYS A 139 9.47 -15.22 2.25
C LYS A 139 10.84 -15.72 1.84
N ALA A 140 11.88 -15.25 2.53
CA ALA A 140 13.27 -15.63 2.27
C ALA A 140 13.53 -17.15 2.44
N GLU A 141 12.92 -17.78 3.49
CA GLU A 141 13.07 -19.22 3.70
C GLU A 141 12.54 -20.04 2.52
N GLY A 142 11.59 -19.49 1.80
CA GLY A 142 11.04 -20.11 0.60
C GLY A 142 12.03 -20.24 -0.54
N MET A 143 13.04 -19.41 -0.62
CA MET A 143 14.08 -19.41 -1.65
C MET A 143 15.33 -20.18 -1.23
N GLN A 144 15.47 -20.50 0.04
CA GLN A 144 16.55 -21.32 0.57
C GLN A 144 16.27 -22.81 0.32
N GLY A 145 17.35 -23.63 0.32
CA GLY A 145 17.23 -25.08 0.22
C GLY A 145 17.17 -25.66 -1.20
N PHE A 146 17.25 -24.83 -2.22
CA PHE A 146 17.42 -25.30 -3.60
C PHE A 146 18.91 -25.47 -3.91
N HIS A 147 19.43 -26.68 -3.67
CA HIS A 147 20.81 -27.03 -4.03
C HIS A 147 20.80 -28.07 -5.15
N GLU A 148 21.49 -27.80 -6.22
CA GLU A 148 21.71 -28.73 -7.32
C GLU A 148 22.97 -28.28 -8.13
N ASP A 149 23.59 -29.19 -8.85
CA ASP A 149 24.74 -28.88 -9.72
C ASP A 149 24.34 -27.89 -10.83
N ASN A 150 23.14 -28.07 -11.39
CA ASN A 150 22.54 -27.19 -12.39
C ASN A 150 21.35 -26.43 -11.80
N LEU A 151 21.56 -25.20 -11.44
CA LEU A 151 20.55 -24.34 -10.81
C LEU A 151 20.39 -23.03 -11.59
N LEU A 152 19.15 -22.64 -11.87
CA LEU A 152 18.85 -21.35 -12.50
C LEU A 152 17.75 -20.62 -11.70
N PHE A 153 18.06 -19.42 -11.23
CA PHE A 153 17.04 -18.47 -10.78
C PHE A 153 16.69 -17.49 -11.90
N ILE A 154 15.40 -17.31 -12.14
CA ILE A 154 14.85 -16.28 -13.02
C ILE A 154 14.01 -15.35 -12.14
N VAL A 155 14.41 -14.08 -12.08
CA VAL A 155 13.78 -13.05 -11.26
C VAL A 155 13.21 -12.01 -12.20
N ASP A 156 11.89 -12.12 -12.45
CA ASP A 156 11.15 -11.11 -13.23
C ASP A 156 10.77 -9.93 -12.34
N GLU A 157 10.70 -8.74 -12.92
CA GLU A 157 10.50 -7.46 -12.25
C GLU A 157 11.39 -7.30 -10.99
N ALA A 158 12.67 -7.56 -11.16
CA ALA A 158 13.68 -7.65 -10.09
C ALA A 158 13.77 -6.41 -9.19
N SER A 159 13.42 -5.21 -9.67
CA SER A 159 13.34 -4.00 -8.85
C SER A 159 12.29 -4.10 -7.74
N GLY A 160 11.27 -4.93 -7.91
CA GLY A 160 10.17 -5.10 -6.96
C GLY A 160 10.42 -6.19 -5.91
N ILE A 161 11.50 -6.96 -6.02
CA ILE A 161 11.81 -8.03 -5.05
C ILE A 161 12.47 -7.45 -3.81
N ASP A 162 12.04 -7.92 -2.64
CA ASP A 162 12.63 -7.51 -1.36
C ASP A 162 14.07 -8.00 -1.21
N GLU A 163 14.90 -7.19 -0.56
CA GLU A 163 16.34 -7.44 -0.46
C GLU A 163 16.67 -8.74 0.30
N GLU A 164 15.94 -9.06 1.37
CA GLU A 164 16.11 -10.31 2.11
C GLU A 164 15.91 -11.55 1.22
N ILE A 165 14.99 -11.47 0.25
CA ILE A 165 14.73 -12.53 -0.71
C ILE A 165 15.87 -12.62 -1.73
N MET A 166 16.38 -11.48 -2.21
CA MET A 166 17.51 -11.44 -3.12
C MET A 166 18.78 -11.99 -2.46
N GLU A 167 19.05 -11.66 -1.21
CA GLU A 167 20.15 -12.23 -0.43
C GLU A 167 20.01 -13.76 -0.27
N ALA A 168 18.80 -14.25 0.00
CA ALA A 168 18.54 -15.68 0.08
C ALA A 168 18.81 -16.40 -1.27
N ILE A 169 18.40 -15.80 -2.40
CA ILE A 169 18.71 -16.32 -3.74
C ILE A 169 20.22 -16.34 -3.99
N LEU A 170 20.91 -15.24 -3.72
CA LEU A 170 22.35 -15.13 -3.93
C LEU A 170 23.14 -16.14 -3.07
N GLY A 171 22.68 -16.40 -1.84
CA GLY A 171 23.26 -17.38 -0.92
C GLY A 171 23.15 -18.83 -1.40
N THR A 172 22.17 -19.15 -2.27
CA THR A 172 22.02 -20.51 -2.83
C THR A 172 22.90 -20.79 -4.04
N LEU A 173 23.49 -19.76 -4.67
CA LEU A 173 24.27 -19.86 -5.91
C LEU A 173 25.74 -20.24 -5.64
N SER A 174 25.96 -21.39 -5.01
CA SER A 174 27.30 -21.88 -4.62
C SER A 174 27.94 -22.89 -5.60
N GLY A 175 27.14 -23.48 -6.48
CA GLY A 175 27.59 -24.48 -7.44
C GLY A 175 28.23 -23.88 -8.70
N SER A 176 29.05 -24.66 -9.38
CA SER A 176 29.83 -24.24 -10.57
C SER A 176 28.93 -23.87 -11.78
N ASN A 177 27.75 -24.48 -11.89
CA ASN A 177 26.77 -24.18 -12.96
C ASN A 177 25.46 -23.61 -12.40
N ASN A 178 25.60 -22.78 -11.38
CA ASN A 178 24.46 -22.04 -10.82
C ASN A 178 24.38 -20.67 -11.47
N LYS A 179 23.20 -20.31 -11.93
CA LYS A 179 22.97 -19.11 -12.74
C LYS A 179 21.84 -18.26 -12.18
N LEU A 180 21.97 -16.95 -12.37
CA LEU A 180 20.97 -15.96 -12.04
C LEU A 180 20.68 -15.08 -13.26
N LEU A 181 19.42 -14.99 -13.63
CA LEU A 181 18.89 -14.00 -14.56
C LEU A 181 17.95 -13.06 -13.81
N MET A 182 18.26 -11.78 -13.80
CA MET A 182 17.39 -10.72 -13.30
C MET A 182 16.93 -9.88 -14.49
N CYS A 183 15.62 -9.70 -14.61
CA CYS A 183 15.03 -8.77 -15.57
C CYS A 183 14.08 -7.82 -14.85
N GLY A 184 13.96 -6.58 -15.31
CA GLY A 184 13.00 -5.63 -14.75
C GLY A 184 13.11 -4.23 -15.33
N ASN A 185 12.10 -3.44 -15.00
CA ASN A 185 12.16 -2.01 -15.18
C ASN A 185 12.96 -1.40 -14.01
N PRO A 186 13.90 -0.48 -14.26
CA PRO A 186 14.77 0.08 -13.21
C PRO A 186 14.04 1.15 -12.39
N THR A 187 13.11 0.75 -11.51
CA THR A 187 12.23 1.65 -10.77
C THR A 187 12.84 2.20 -9.49
N LYS A 188 13.82 1.47 -8.89
CA LYS A 188 14.47 1.83 -7.63
C LYS A 188 15.95 2.17 -7.84
N THR A 189 16.47 3.11 -7.02
CA THR A 189 17.89 3.51 -6.99
C THR A 189 18.66 2.84 -5.86
N THR A 190 18.11 1.76 -5.31
CA THR A 190 18.71 0.94 -4.23
C THR A 190 18.44 -0.54 -4.46
N GLY A 191 19.13 -1.39 -3.72
CA GLY A 191 18.92 -2.85 -3.71
C GLY A 191 19.74 -3.59 -4.77
N THR A 192 19.72 -4.92 -4.69
CA THR A 192 20.56 -5.83 -5.50
C THR A 192 20.45 -5.58 -7.00
N PHE A 193 19.24 -5.29 -7.52
CA PHE A 193 19.07 -5.04 -8.95
C PHE A 193 19.74 -3.73 -9.40
N TYR A 194 19.61 -2.66 -8.60
CA TYR A 194 20.34 -1.41 -8.85
C TYR A 194 21.85 -1.60 -8.73
N ASP A 195 22.30 -2.26 -7.67
CA ASP A 195 23.71 -2.52 -7.38
C ASP A 195 24.38 -3.35 -8.47
N SER A 196 23.65 -4.31 -9.06
CA SER A 196 24.15 -5.12 -10.19
C SER A 196 24.54 -4.29 -11.42
N HIS A 197 23.93 -3.11 -11.60
CA HIS A 197 24.27 -2.17 -12.69
C HIS A 197 25.24 -1.06 -12.27
N ASN A 198 25.56 -0.94 -10.97
CA ASN A 198 26.39 0.12 -10.38
C ASN A 198 27.59 -0.47 -9.63
N LYS A 199 27.55 -0.53 -8.30
CA LYS A 199 28.71 -0.92 -7.48
C LYS A 199 29.17 -2.36 -7.72
N ASP A 200 28.25 -3.30 -8.00
CA ASP A 200 28.53 -4.72 -8.18
C ASP A 200 28.61 -5.13 -9.67
N ARG A 201 28.67 -4.16 -10.57
CA ARG A 201 28.62 -4.37 -12.03
C ARG A 201 29.67 -5.36 -12.54
N ALA A 202 30.84 -5.46 -11.90
CA ALA A 202 31.89 -6.37 -12.29
C ALA A 202 31.50 -7.87 -12.14
N MET A 203 30.51 -8.17 -11.28
CA MET A 203 30.03 -9.54 -11.05
C MET A 203 28.90 -9.97 -11.98
N TYR A 204 28.37 -9.05 -12.80
CA TYR A 204 27.22 -9.29 -13.67
C TYR A 204 27.51 -8.99 -15.14
N ALA A 205 26.86 -9.73 -16.05
CA ALA A 205 26.66 -9.28 -17.41
C ALA A 205 25.45 -8.36 -17.46
N CYS A 206 25.69 -7.06 -17.63
CA CYS A 206 24.64 -6.04 -17.55
C CYS A 206 24.18 -5.61 -18.93
N HIS A 207 22.86 -5.64 -19.15
CA HIS A 207 22.21 -5.17 -20.36
C HIS A 207 21.25 -4.02 -20.05
N LYS A 208 21.26 -3.01 -20.91
CA LYS A 208 20.28 -1.93 -20.95
C LYS A 208 19.54 -2.01 -22.27
N VAL A 209 18.21 -2.02 -22.21
CA VAL A 209 17.34 -2.13 -23.40
C VAL A 209 16.31 -1.01 -23.40
N SER A 210 16.40 -0.14 -24.38
CA SER A 210 15.39 0.88 -24.61
C SER A 210 14.21 0.30 -25.39
N SER A 211 12.98 0.74 -25.04
CA SER A 211 11.81 0.45 -25.86
C SER A 211 11.92 1.06 -27.28
N MET A 212 12.75 2.08 -27.44
CA MET A 212 13.04 2.65 -28.76
C MET A 212 13.82 1.70 -29.66
N ASP A 213 14.64 0.81 -29.10
CA ASP A 213 15.52 -0.07 -29.85
C ASP A 213 14.89 -1.44 -30.15
N SER A 214 13.83 -1.82 -29.42
CA SER A 214 13.15 -3.11 -29.66
C SER A 214 12.26 -3.08 -30.89
N SER A 215 12.29 -4.14 -31.66
CA SER A 215 11.40 -4.36 -32.81
C SER A 215 9.95 -4.66 -32.38
N ARG A 216 9.74 -5.04 -31.13
CA ARG A 216 8.45 -5.49 -30.57
C ARG A 216 7.57 -4.37 -30.08
N THR A 217 8.10 -3.15 -29.95
CA THR A 217 7.39 -1.99 -29.41
C THR A 217 6.75 -1.13 -30.50
N ASN A 218 5.59 -0.55 -30.18
CA ASN A 218 4.95 0.42 -31.08
C ASN A 218 5.59 1.80 -30.89
N LYS A 219 6.35 2.26 -31.88
CA LYS A 219 7.07 3.53 -31.84
C LYS A 219 6.15 4.75 -31.74
N ALA A 220 4.95 4.69 -32.34
CA ALA A 220 3.97 5.78 -32.22
C ALA A 220 3.49 5.95 -30.78
N ASN A 221 3.21 4.84 -30.07
CA ASN A 221 2.84 4.87 -28.65
C ASN A 221 3.97 5.43 -27.79
N ILE A 222 5.21 5.02 -28.04
CA ILE A 222 6.38 5.55 -27.31
C ILE A 222 6.50 7.05 -27.51
N THR A 223 6.37 7.55 -28.75
CA THR A 223 6.42 8.98 -29.05
C THR A 223 5.30 9.74 -28.36
N ALA A 224 4.10 9.17 -28.29
CA ALA A 224 2.99 9.76 -27.55
C ALA A 224 3.28 9.85 -26.04
N VAL A 225 3.85 8.80 -25.45
CA VAL A 225 4.27 8.77 -24.05
C VAL A 225 5.33 9.85 -23.76
N LEU A 226 6.37 9.96 -24.60
CA LEU A 226 7.41 10.98 -24.44
C LEU A 226 6.85 12.41 -24.53
N ARG A 227 5.90 12.64 -25.45
CA ARG A 227 5.21 13.94 -25.54
C ARG A 227 4.34 14.23 -24.33
N LYS A 228 3.70 13.20 -23.76
CA LYS A 228 2.75 13.35 -22.66
C LYS A 228 3.44 13.63 -21.32
N TYR A 229 4.56 12.96 -21.04
CA TYR A 229 5.22 13.00 -19.73
C TYR A 229 6.57 13.73 -19.73
N GLY A 230 7.07 14.11 -20.90
CA GLY A 230 8.38 14.71 -21.08
C GLY A 230 9.49 13.67 -21.22
N GLU A 231 10.38 13.92 -22.20
CA GLU A 231 11.48 12.99 -22.54
C GLU A 231 12.48 12.80 -21.37
N ASN A 232 12.69 13.86 -20.58
CA ASN A 232 13.63 13.85 -19.44
C ASN A 232 12.99 13.42 -18.12
N SER A 233 11.69 13.09 -18.10
CA SER A 233 11.01 12.66 -16.87
C SER A 233 11.52 11.31 -16.37
N ASN A 234 11.45 11.07 -15.05
CA ASN A 234 11.75 9.77 -14.49
C ASN A 234 10.85 8.67 -15.06
N PHE A 235 9.60 9.01 -15.39
CA PHE A 235 8.71 8.10 -16.10
C PHE A 235 9.28 7.65 -17.45
N ALA A 236 9.74 8.58 -18.30
CA ALA A 236 10.35 8.26 -19.60
C ALA A 236 11.66 7.49 -19.44
N ARG A 237 12.51 7.88 -18.47
CA ARG A 237 13.77 7.20 -18.18
C ARG A 237 13.54 5.71 -17.89
N VAL A 238 12.61 5.41 -16.99
CA VAL A 238 12.32 4.03 -16.56
C VAL A 238 11.54 3.26 -17.63
N ARG A 239 10.39 3.79 -18.05
CA ARG A 239 9.43 3.08 -18.90
C ARG A 239 9.82 2.99 -20.37
N VAL A 240 10.58 3.98 -20.87
CA VAL A 240 11.00 4.02 -22.28
C VAL A 240 12.47 3.66 -22.42
N PHE A 241 13.36 4.35 -21.71
CA PHE A 241 14.79 4.21 -21.94
C PHE A 241 15.45 3.08 -21.13
N GLY A 242 14.74 2.46 -20.19
CA GLY A 242 15.31 1.44 -19.31
C GLY A 242 16.44 2.00 -18.44
N GLU A 243 16.34 3.24 -18.03
CA GLU A 243 17.28 3.94 -17.17
C GLU A 243 16.76 4.08 -15.76
N PHE A 244 17.65 4.01 -14.77
CA PHE A 244 17.27 4.32 -13.40
C PHE A 244 16.79 5.78 -13.28
N PRO A 245 15.86 6.07 -12.36
CA PRO A 245 15.39 7.44 -12.15
C PRO A 245 16.56 8.34 -11.76
N ALA A 246 16.53 9.59 -12.21
CA ALA A 246 17.40 10.63 -11.68
C ALA A 246 16.91 11.04 -10.29
N GLN A 247 17.81 11.46 -9.41
CA GLN A 247 17.40 12.17 -8.21
C GLN A 247 16.83 13.54 -8.62
N GLU A 248 15.50 13.67 -8.55
CA GLU A 248 14.80 14.93 -8.72
C GLU A 248 14.27 15.34 -7.35
N ASP A 249 14.87 16.36 -6.75
CA ASP A 249 14.52 16.84 -5.41
C ASP A 249 13.17 17.60 -5.36
N ASP A 250 12.56 17.90 -6.51
CA ASP A 250 11.35 18.72 -6.64
C ASP A 250 10.09 17.97 -7.11
N VAL A 251 10.15 16.66 -7.36
CA VAL A 251 8.97 15.83 -7.65
C VAL A 251 8.23 15.49 -6.36
N PHE A 252 6.91 15.67 -6.35
CA PHE A 252 6.13 15.53 -5.14
C PHE A 252 5.95 14.08 -4.65
N ILE A 253 5.71 13.14 -5.58
CA ILE A 253 5.62 11.71 -5.29
C ILE A 253 6.64 10.97 -6.16
N SER A 254 7.56 10.26 -5.53
CA SER A 254 8.61 9.54 -6.27
C SER A 254 8.03 8.37 -7.06
N LEU A 255 8.62 8.09 -8.23
CA LEU A 255 8.18 6.96 -9.07
C LEU A 255 8.33 5.62 -8.32
N GLU A 256 9.35 5.46 -7.49
CA GLU A 256 9.54 4.27 -6.66
C GLU A 256 8.34 4.00 -5.73
N LEU A 257 7.83 5.05 -5.09
CA LEU A 257 6.68 4.95 -4.19
C LEU A 257 5.40 4.57 -4.95
N ILE A 258 5.20 5.17 -6.13
CA ILE A 258 4.05 4.89 -7.00
C ILE A 258 4.09 3.44 -7.50
N GLU A 259 5.23 2.98 -7.98
CA GLU A 259 5.41 1.59 -8.46
C GLU A 259 5.22 0.58 -7.33
N SER A 260 5.70 0.88 -6.13
CA SER A 260 5.46 0.02 -4.95
C SER A 260 3.97 -0.15 -4.67
N ALA A 261 3.17 0.89 -4.85
CA ALA A 261 1.73 0.84 -4.61
C ALA A 261 0.96 0.00 -5.63
N THR A 262 1.49 -0.21 -6.84
CA THR A 262 0.88 -1.14 -7.82
C THR A 262 1.09 -2.61 -7.44
N LEU A 263 2.01 -2.87 -6.52
CA LEU A 263 2.34 -4.20 -5.99
C LEU A 263 1.75 -4.44 -4.60
N THR A 264 1.16 -3.42 -4.00
CA THR A 264 0.52 -3.51 -2.68
C THR A 264 -0.77 -4.33 -2.80
N GLU A 265 -0.98 -5.26 -1.90
CA GLU A 265 -2.23 -6.01 -1.75
C GLU A 265 -2.93 -5.55 -0.47
N ILE A 266 -4.19 -5.12 -0.59
CA ILE A 266 -5.03 -4.75 0.56
C ILE A 266 -6.20 -5.72 0.62
N ASP A 267 -6.29 -6.46 1.71
CA ASP A 267 -7.40 -7.39 1.93
C ASP A 267 -8.66 -6.65 2.35
N ILE A 268 -9.70 -6.73 1.54
CA ILE A 268 -11.03 -6.16 1.77
C ILE A 268 -12.11 -7.23 1.93
N THR A 269 -11.72 -8.50 2.07
CA THR A 269 -12.69 -9.61 2.12
C THR A 269 -13.48 -9.64 3.42
N GLU A 270 -12.83 -9.35 4.55
CA GLU A 270 -13.47 -9.40 5.87
C GLU A 270 -14.09 -8.08 6.30
N HIS A 271 -13.48 -6.95 5.95
CA HIS A 271 -13.97 -5.64 6.38
C HIS A 271 -13.65 -4.51 5.41
N ILE A 272 -14.68 -3.80 4.95
CA ILE A 272 -14.55 -2.58 4.15
C ILE A 272 -14.95 -1.42 5.04
N HIS A 273 -13.98 -0.58 5.44
CA HIS A 273 -14.23 0.56 6.32
C HIS A 273 -14.75 1.79 5.57
N ARG A 274 -14.47 1.93 4.28
CA ARG A 274 -14.85 3.10 3.48
C ARG A 274 -14.96 2.76 1.99
N ILE A 275 -15.98 3.33 1.32
CA ILE A 275 -16.09 3.34 -0.14
C ILE A 275 -16.29 4.77 -0.61
N THR A 276 -15.48 5.23 -1.57
CA THR A 276 -15.57 6.57 -2.14
C THR A 276 -15.49 6.54 -3.67
N LEU A 277 -16.06 7.58 -4.26
CA LEU A 277 -15.89 7.95 -5.66
C LEU A 277 -15.20 9.31 -5.71
N GLY A 278 -14.10 9.42 -6.43
CA GLY A 278 -13.45 10.69 -6.77
C GLY A 278 -13.77 11.06 -8.21
N VAL A 279 -14.31 12.25 -8.43
CA VAL A 279 -14.81 12.70 -9.74
C VAL A 279 -14.17 14.02 -10.12
N ASP A 280 -13.24 13.99 -11.06
CA ASP A 280 -12.70 15.20 -11.73
C ASP A 280 -13.55 15.46 -12.98
N VAL A 281 -14.18 16.64 -13.04
CA VAL A 281 -15.19 16.98 -14.07
C VAL A 281 -14.62 17.91 -15.11
N ALA A 282 -14.54 17.44 -16.37
CA ALA A 282 -14.26 18.27 -17.53
C ALA A 282 -15.43 18.23 -18.53
N ARG A 283 -15.68 19.30 -19.28
CA ARG A 283 -16.74 19.36 -20.28
C ARG A 283 -16.22 19.55 -21.70
N PHE A 284 -15.31 20.46 -21.91
CA PHE A 284 -14.77 20.84 -23.21
C PHE A 284 -13.25 21.04 -23.12
N GLY A 285 -12.55 20.79 -24.22
CA GLY A 285 -11.10 20.93 -24.32
C GLY A 285 -10.38 19.60 -24.26
N ASP A 286 -9.09 19.65 -23.91
CA ASP A 286 -8.20 18.47 -23.85
C ASP A 286 -8.24 17.75 -22.50
N ASP A 287 -8.93 18.31 -21.50
CA ASP A 287 -9.05 17.72 -20.16
C ASP A 287 -10.13 16.62 -20.15
N GLU A 288 -9.95 15.57 -19.35
CA GLU A 288 -10.80 14.38 -19.31
C GLU A 288 -11.65 14.36 -18.04
N THR A 289 -12.93 13.98 -18.16
CA THR A 289 -13.72 13.61 -16.97
C THR A 289 -13.31 12.23 -16.53
N VAL A 290 -12.96 12.10 -15.24
CA VAL A 290 -12.46 10.87 -14.65
C VAL A 290 -13.26 10.52 -13.40
N ILE A 291 -13.67 9.25 -13.29
CA ILE A 291 -14.29 8.69 -12.10
C ILE A 291 -13.42 7.54 -11.59
N ILE A 292 -12.95 7.68 -10.36
CA ILE A 292 -12.17 6.67 -9.63
C ILE A 292 -13.00 6.16 -8.46
N GLN A 293 -13.06 4.85 -8.29
CA GLN A 293 -13.54 4.22 -7.07
C GLN A 293 -12.38 3.83 -6.15
N ASN A 294 -12.58 4.03 -4.85
CA ASN A 294 -11.66 3.59 -3.83
C ASN A 294 -12.43 2.78 -2.78
N VAL A 295 -12.14 1.50 -2.68
CA VAL A 295 -12.79 0.56 -1.77
C VAL A 295 -11.78 0.10 -0.74
N GLY A 296 -11.83 0.69 0.44
CA GLY A 296 -10.92 0.33 1.53
C GLY A 296 -9.43 0.49 1.22
N GLY A 297 -9.07 1.40 0.30
CA GLY A 297 -7.69 1.58 -0.18
C GLY A 297 -7.41 0.91 -1.54
N ASN A 298 -8.24 -0.02 -2.00
CA ASN A 298 -8.14 -0.57 -3.35
C ASN A 298 -8.78 0.37 -4.37
N VAL A 299 -7.97 0.88 -5.28
CA VAL A 299 -8.34 1.88 -6.27
C VAL A 299 -8.60 1.23 -7.63
N ALA A 300 -9.68 1.64 -8.29
CA ALA A 300 -9.93 1.27 -9.68
C ALA A 300 -10.43 2.47 -10.49
N LEU A 301 -9.97 2.58 -11.73
CA LEU A 301 -10.46 3.55 -12.71
C LEU A 301 -11.81 3.05 -13.25
N THR A 302 -12.90 3.75 -12.92
CA THR A 302 -14.26 3.35 -13.32
C THR A 302 -14.63 3.91 -14.68
N ASN A 303 -14.41 5.21 -14.89
CA ASN A 303 -14.73 5.89 -16.15
C ASN A 303 -13.67 6.93 -16.50
N LYS A 304 -13.39 7.05 -17.80
CA LYS A 304 -12.52 8.08 -18.36
C LYS A 304 -13.05 8.46 -19.75
N TYR A 305 -13.41 9.73 -19.94
CA TYR A 305 -13.93 10.22 -21.20
C TYR A 305 -13.77 11.73 -21.32
N ASN A 306 -13.96 12.23 -22.54
CA ASN A 306 -13.96 13.66 -22.82
C ASN A 306 -15.16 14.02 -23.74
N GLY A 307 -15.54 15.32 -23.77
CA GLY A 307 -16.55 15.81 -24.68
C GLY A 307 -18.01 15.39 -24.38
N GLN A 308 -18.29 14.77 -23.25
CA GLN A 308 -19.64 14.41 -22.82
C GLN A 308 -20.31 15.54 -22.04
N ASN A 309 -21.65 15.53 -22.01
CA ASN A 309 -22.41 16.50 -21.23
C ASN A 309 -22.48 16.12 -19.74
N LEU A 310 -22.86 17.09 -18.89
CA LEU A 310 -22.93 16.89 -17.43
C LEU A 310 -23.94 15.81 -17.03
N MET A 311 -25.02 15.61 -17.80
CA MET A 311 -26.02 14.56 -17.52
C MET A 311 -25.42 13.16 -17.68
N TRP A 312 -24.51 12.99 -18.67
CA TRP A 312 -23.76 11.76 -18.84
C TRP A 312 -22.88 11.45 -17.62
N THR A 313 -22.23 12.50 -17.10
CA THR A 313 -21.39 12.37 -15.88
C THR A 313 -22.22 11.97 -14.68
N VAL A 314 -23.39 12.60 -14.46
CA VAL A 314 -24.33 12.22 -13.41
C VAL A 314 -24.74 10.74 -13.54
N GLY A 315 -25.15 10.32 -14.74
CA GLY A 315 -25.51 8.92 -15.01
C GLY A 315 -24.36 7.94 -14.73
N SER A 316 -23.12 8.33 -15.08
CA SER A 316 -21.92 7.52 -14.81
C SER A 316 -21.64 7.36 -13.32
N ILE A 317 -21.80 8.42 -12.53
CA ILE A 317 -21.64 8.37 -11.06
C ILE A 317 -22.72 7.46 -10.43
N VAL A 318 -24.00 7.61 -10.86
CA VAL A 318 -25.09 6.77 -10.37
C VAL A 318 -24.88 5.30 -10.72
N ASN A 319 -24.39 5.00 -11.92
CA ASN A 319 -24.07 3.64 -12.34
C ASN A 319 -22.91 3.06 -11.52
N ALA A 320 -21.86 3.85 -11.27
CA ALA A 320 -20.74 3.44 -10.42
C ALA A 320 -21.23 3.14 -8.98
N TYR A 321 -22.05 4.01 -8.41
CA TYR A 321 -22.67 3.79 -7.09
C TYR A 321 -23.50 2.51 -7.04
N LYS A 322 -24.36 2.25 -8.04
CA LYS A 322 -25.17 1.03 -8.12
C LYS A 322 -24.31 -0.22 -8.26
N ALA A 323 -23.23 -0.15 -9.03
CA ALA A 323 -22.25 -1.22 -9.17
C ALA A 323 -21.58 -1.53 -7.83
N LEU A 324 -21.11 -0.52 -7.10
CA LEU A 324 -20.48 -0.69 -5.79
C LEU A 324 -21.42 -1.36 -4.77
N ILE A 325 -22.71 -1.00 -4.73
CA ILE A 325 -23.68 -1.67 -3.86
C ILE A 325 -23.86 -3.14 -4.23
N ARG A 326 -23.90 -3.45 -5.53
CA ARG A 326 -24.06 -4.83 -6.02
C ARG A 326 -22.81 -5.66 -5.74
N ASP A 327 -21.63 -5.11 -5.98
CA ASP A 327 -20.37 -5.84 -5.94
C ASP A 327 -19.84 -6.00 -4.50
N TYR A 328 -20.23 -5.08 -3.58
CA TYR A 328 -19.88 -5.10 -2.15
C TYR A 328 -21.13 -5.13 -1.24
N PRO A 329 -21.96 -6.18 -1.29
CA PRO A 329 -23.20 -6.26 -0.52
C PRO A 329 -23.00 -6.32 0.99
N GLN A 330 -21.81 -6.72 1.45
CA GLN A 330 -21.41 -6.73 2.86
C GLN A 330 -21.20 -5.32 3.44
N TYR A 331 -20.79 -4.35 2.62
CA TYR A 331 -20.63 -2.97 3.05
C TYR A 331 -22.00 -2.31 3.23
N LYS A 332 -22.33 -1.85 4.43
CA LYS A 332 -23.61 -1.20 4.77
C LYS A 332 -23.48 0.31 4.99
N GLY A 333 -22.25 0.84 4.97
CA GLY A 333 -21.96 2.26 5.14
C GLY A 333 -22.40 3.13 3.96
N VAL A 334 -22.13 4.41 4.08
CA VAL A 334 -22.39 5.43 3.05
C VAL A 334 -21.27 5.39 2.00
N ILE A 335 -21.64 5.50 0.73
CA ILE A 335 -20.72 5.69 -0.39
C ILE A 335 -20.65 7.18 -0.68
N THR A 336 -19.46 7.78 -0.53
CA THR A 336 -19.28 9.22 -0.70
C THR A 336 -18.68 9.54 -2.07
N ALA A 337 -19.36 10.37 -2.85
CA ALA A 337 -18.85 10.93 -4.09
C ALA A 337 -18.26 12.32 -3.85
N TYR A 338 -16.93 12.44 -3.96
CA TYR A 338 -16.23 13.72 -3.91
C TYR A 338 -16.08 14.24 -5.35
N ILE A 339 -16.64 15.41 -5.61
CA ILE A 339 -16.76 15.97 -6.95
C ILE A 339 -15.97 17.27 -7.01
N ASP A 340 -15.08 17.43 -7.99
CA ASP A 340 -14.48 18.74 -8.28
C ASP A 340 -15.58 19.74 -8.64
N ASP A 341 -15.81 20.67 -7.74
CA ASP A 341 -16.83 21.73 -7.88
C ASP A 341 -16.24 23.01 -8.48
N THR A 342 -15.01 22.99 -8.95
CA THR A 342 -14.34 24.15 -9.56
C THR A 342 -14.92 24.40 -10.96
N GLY A 343 -15.77 25.40 -11.07
CA GLY A 343 -16.38 25.80 -12.36
C GLY A 343 -17.56 24.93 -12.79
N MET A 344 -17.36 23.96 -13.66
CA MET A 344 -18.47 23.18 -14.28
C MET A 344 -19.01 22.06 -13.38
N GLY A 345 -18.26 21.63 -12.38
CA GLY A 345 -18.66 20.56 -11.46
C GLY A 345 -19.88 20.87 -10.61
N GLY A 346 -20.14 22.15 -10.32
CA GLY A 346 -21.34 22.57 -9.60
C GLY A 346 -22.64 22.08 -10.24
N GLY A 347 -22.73 22.11 -11.58
CA GLY A 347 -23.89 21.58 -12.28
C GLY A 347 -24.04 20.04 -12.18
N VAL A 348 -22.95 19.29 -12.01
CA VAL A 348 -23.00 17.86 -11.72
C VAL A 348 -23.47 17.61 -10.30
N THR A 349 -22.95 18.38 -9.33
CA THR A 349 -23.32 18.32 -7.93
C THR A 349 -24.80 18.58 -7.72
N ASP A 350 -25.33 19.66 -8.30
CA ASP A 350 -26.73 20.04 -8.21
C ASP A 350 -27.65 18.95 -8.78
N ARG A 351 -27.37 18.53 -10.03
CA ARG A 351 -28.22 17.50 -10.66
C ARG A 351 -28.12 16.15 -9.97
N LEU A 352 -26.95 15.77 -9.43
CA LEU A 352 -26.80 14.51 -8.71
C LEU A 352 -27.59 14.53 -7.40
N ASN A 353 -27.71 15.67 -6.71
CA ASN A 353 -28.58 15.84 -5.53
C ASN A 353 -30.07 15.66 -5.87
N GLU A 354 -30.51 16.17 -7.04
CA GLU A 354 -31.87 15.93 -7.52
C GLU A 354 -32.11 14.44 -7.79
N VAL A 355 -31.23 13.79 -8.57
CA VAL A 355 -31.33 12.36 -8.91
C VAL A 355 -31.26 11.49 -7.65
N LYS A 356 -30.42 11.85 -6.68
CA LYS A 356 -30.37 11.17 -5.37
C LYS A 356 -31.74 11.13 -4.70
N SER A 357 -32.49 12.24 -4.76
CA SER A 357 -33.82 12.34 -4.18
C SER A 357 -34.86 11.61 -5.04
N GLU A 358 -34.81 11.76 -6.37
CA GLU A 358 -35.73 11.12 -7.32
C GLU A 358 -35.65 9.58 -7.26
N GLU A 359 -34.43 9.03 -7.19
CA GLU A 359 -34.15 7.59 -7.20
C GLU A 359 -33.99 6.97 -5.80
N ASN A 360 -34.17 7.73 -4.72
CA ASN A 360 -34.00 7.29 -3.33
C ASN A 360 -32.61 6.66 -3.05
N LEU A 361 -31.52 7.30 -3.52
CA LEU A 361 -30.16 6.80 -3.34
C LEU A 361 -29.65 7.11 -1.90
N ASN A 362 -30.27 6.51 -0.89
CA ASN A 362 -30.11 6.85 0.52
C ASN A 362 -28.69 6.66 1.07
N ARG A 363 -27.88 5.83 0.42
CA ARG A 363 -26.49 5.54 0.82
C ARG A 363 -25.46 6.32 -0.01
N LEU A 364 -25.90 7.21 -0.90
CA LEU A 364 -25.01 8.09 -1.65
C LEU A 364 -24.86 9.42 -0.90
N GLU A 365 -23.67 9.80 -0.54
CA GLU A 365 -23.33 11.13 -0.07
C GLU A 365 -22.59 11.89 -1.18
N ILE A 366 -22.88 13.18 -1.32
CA ILE A 366 -22.34 14.03 -2.37
C ILE A 366 -21.60 15.18 -1.70
N VAL A 367 -20.29 15.27 -1.92
CA VAL A 367 -19.43 16.29 -1.30
C VAL A 367 -18.74 17.07 -2.42
N PRO A 368 -19.14 18.34 -2.63
CA PRO A 368 -18.43 19.22 -3.55
C PRO A 368 -17.08 19.63 -2.95
N VAL A 369 -16.02 19.60 -3.78
CA VAL A 369 -14.66 19.98 -3.40
C VAL A 369 -14.16 21.06 -4.34
N ASN A 370 -13.95 22.26 -3.81
CA ASN A 370 -13.40 23.36 -4.60
C ASN A 370 -11.87 23.38 -4.52
N PHE A 371 -11.18 23.12 -5.62
CA PHE A 371 -9.71 23.05 -5.70
C PHE A 371 -9.00 24.37 -5.38
N ALA A 372 -9.72 25.50 -5.43
CA ALA A 372 -9.18 26.81 -5.05
C ALA A 372 -9.32 27.11 -3.55
N SER A 373 -9.96 26.22 -2.77
CA SER A 373 -10.16 26.44 -1.33
C SER A 373 -8.88 26.15 -0.51
N ALA A 374 -8.90 26.63 0.74
CA ALA A 374 -7.87 26.29 1.71
C ALA A 374 -7.98 24.80 2.13
N PRO A 375 -6.89 24.19 2.59
CA PRO A 375 -6.91 22.85 3.20
C PRO A 375 -7.88 22.79 4.39
N PRO A 376 -8.33 21.59 4.80
CA PRO A 376 -9.09 21.43 6.03
C PRO A 376 -8.36 22.03 7.24
N GLN A 377 -9.15 22.62 8.18
CA GLN A 377 -8.62 23.19 9.43
C GLN A 377 -8.41 22.07 10.48
N ASP A 378 -7.51 21.15 10.18
CA ASP A 378 -7.15 20.00 11.00
C ASP A 378 -5.61 19.89 11.20
N GLY A 379 -4.90 21.02 11.06
CA GLY A 379 -3.45 21.10 11.02
C GLY A 379 -2.85 20.97 9.60
N SER A 380 -3.65 20.51 8.63
CA SER A 380 -3.20 20.40 7.23
C SER A 380 -2.94 21.76 6.61
N GLU A 381 -3.66 22.81 7.04
CA GLU A 381 -3.46 24.19 6.62
C GLU A 381 -2.11 24.77 7.05
N ILE A 382 -1.44 24.16 8.03
CA ILE A 382 -0.08 24.53 8.41
C ILE A 382 0.93 23.99 7.41
N LYS A 383 0.71 22.76 6.93
CA LYS A 383 1.62 22.00 6.05
C LYS A 383 1.41 22.34 4.56
N TYR A 384 0.17 22.54 4.14
CA TYR A 384 -0.22 22.71 2.74
C TYR A 384 -0.80 24.09 2.44
N ASP A 385 -0.53 24.64 1.24
CA ASP A 385 -0.95 25.98 0.83
C ASP A 385 -2.40 26.00 0.32
N ASP A 386 -2.83 24.95 -0.35
CA ASP A 386 -4.15 24.78 -0.92
C ASP A 386 -4.65 23.34 -0.81
N ILE A 387 -5.95 23.14 -1.09
CA ILE A 387 -6.61 21.83 -0.98
C ILE A 387 -6.04 20.81 -1.97
N THR A 388 -5.57 21.25 -3.14
CA THR A 388 -4.93 20.37 -4.12
C THR A 388 -3.64 19.78 -3.54
N SER A 389 -2.81 20.62 -2.91
CA SER A 389 -1.58 20.19 -2.25
C SER A 389 -1.87 19.25 -1.07
N TYR A 390 -2.95 19.48 -0.35
CA TYR A 390 -3.42 18.60 0.72
C TYR A 390 -3.85 17.23 0.18
N MET A 391 -4.71 17.18 -0.85
CA MET A 391 -5.17 15.91 -1.43
C MET A 391 -4.03 15.06 -1.96
N TRP A 392 -3.09 15.66 -2.67
CA TRP A 392 -1.90 14.97 -3.15
C TRP A 392 -0.97 14.55 -1.99
N GLY A 393 -0.92 15.34 -0.92
CA GLY A 393 -0.24 14.98 0.32
C GLY A 393 -0.85 13.73 0.96
N THR A 394 -2.18 13.65 0.97
CA THR A 394 -2.91 12.48 1.45
C THR A 394 -2.60 11.24 0.61
N ILE A 395 -2.60 11.36 -0.74
CA ILE A 395 -2.16 10.25 -1.60
C ILE A 395 -0.75 9.80 -1.20
N ARG A 396 0.21 10.72 -1.12
CA ARG A 396 1.60 10.38 -0.79
C ARG A 396 1.72 9.69 0.56
N ASP A 397 1.05 10.20 1.57
CA ASP A 397 1.08 9.65 2.93
C ASP A 397 0.45 8.24 2.96
N MET A 398 -0.67 8.01 2.25
CA MET A 398 -1.30 6.68 2.11
C MET A 398 -0.40 5.68 1.34
N LEU A 399 0.30 6.14 0.30
CA LEU A 399 1.26 5.30 -0.43
C LEU A 399 2.43 4.90 0.47
N GLN A 400 2.98 5.83 1.26
CA GLN A 400 4.07 5.58 2.22
C GLN A 400 3.67 4.58 3.30
N ASN A 401 2.42 4.65 3.76
CA ASN A 401 1.87 3.76 4.78
C ASN A 401 1.38 2.41 4.21
N LYS A 402 1.47 2.19 2.89
CA LYS A 402 0.91 1.03 2.19
C LYS A 402 -0.61 0.86 2.40
N GLU A 403 -1.31 1.98 2.54
CA GLU A 403 -2.77 2.06 2.72
C GLU A 403 -3.51 2.26 1.40
N LEU A 404 -2.79 2.32 0.28
CA LEU A 404 -3.34 2.52 -1.05
C LEU A 404 -2.73 1.52 -2.04
N CYS A 405 -3.59 0.76 -2.69
CA CYS A 405 -3.28 -0.08 -3.84
C CYS A 405 -3.83 0.59 -5.09
N ILE A 406 -2.98 0.91 -6.05
CA ILE A 406 -3.38 1.57 -7.29
C ILE A 406 -3.23 0.63 -8.48
N PRO A 407 -4.07 0.77 -9.53
CA PRO A 407 -3.92 -0.02 -10.73
C PRO A 407 -2.59 0.28 -11.43
N ASN A 408 -2.01 -0.74 -12.06
CA ASN A 408 -0.84 -0.58 -12.92
C ASN A 408 -1.24 0.07 -14.26
N ASP A 409 -1.67 1.33 -14.20
CA ASP A 409 -2.08 2.15 -15.32
C ASP A 409 -1.00 3.19 -15.63
N ASP A 410 -0.47 3.16 -16.84
CA ASP A 410 0.63 4.04 -17.26
C ASP A 410 0.26 5.53 -17.21
N ASP A 411 -1.01 5.88 -17.43
CA ASP A 411 -1.48 7.26 -17.38
C ASP A 411 -1.52 7.77 -15.93
N LEU A 412 -2.05 6.97 -15.00
CA LEU A 412 -2.08 7.32 -13.58
C LEU A 412 -0.67 7.43 -13.00
N ILE A 413 0.18 6.43 -13.26
CA ILE A 413 1.57 6.41 -12.79
C ILE A 413 2.34 7.62 -13.33
N GLY A 414 2.18 7.90 -14.63
CA GLY A 414 2.82 9.04 -15.27
C GLY A 414 2.36 10.37 -14.70
N GLN A 415 1.05 10.56 -14.47
CA GLN A 415 0.51 11.80 -13.88
C GLN A 415 1.00 12.03 -12.46
N LEU A 416 1.04 10.99 -11.63
CA LEU A 416 1.51 11.08 -10.24
C LEU A 416 3.01 11.41 -10.16
N SER A 417 3.83 10.89 -11.09
CA SER A 417 5.30 10.95 -11.04
C SER A 417 5.92 12.22 -11.61
N VAL A 418 5.15 13.11 -12.25
CA VAL A 418 5.71 14.28 -12.95
C VAL A 418 5.39 15.61 -12.30
N ARG A 419 4.47 15.66 -11.34
CA ARG A 419 4.04 16.91 -10.71
C ARG A 419 5.06 17.37 -9.68
N LYS A 420 5.48 18.62 -9.79
CA LYS A 420 6.49 19.24 -8.94
C LYS A 420 5.84 19.98 -7.76
N TYR A 421 6.66 20.32 -6.77
CA TYR A 421 6.24 21.15 -5.65
C TYR A 421 7.30 22.18 -5.29
N ALA A 422 6.89 23.18 -4.55
CA ALA A 422 7.76 24.17 -3.95
C ALA A 422 7.33 24.45 -2.51
N ILE A 423 8.27 24.94 -1.72
CA ILE A 423 7.97 25.47 -0.38
C ILE A 423 7.71 26.98 -0.53
N THR A 424 6.55 27.43 -0.08
CA THR A 424 6.19 28.85 -0.11
C THR A 424 7.01 29.65 0.91
N SER A 425 6.99 30.98 0.79
CA SER A 425 7.63 31.87 1.77
C SER A 425 7.08 31.71 3.22
N LYS A 426 5.90 31.09 3.34
CA LYS A 426 5.28 30.75 4.64
C LYS A 426 5.66 29.34 5.13
N GLY A 427 6.57 28.64 4.47
CA GLY A 427 6.98 27.29 4.81
C GLY A 427 5.99 26.19 4.42
N LYS A 428 4.95 26.51 3.64
CA LYS A 428 3.92 25.55 3.22
C LYS A 428 4.27 24.88 1.90
N ILE A 429 3.86 23.62 1.76
CA ILE A 429 3.97 22.87 0.51
C ILE A 429 2.91 23.37 -0.47
N LYS A 430 3.35 23.73 -1.67
CA LYS A 430 2.48 24.10 -2.79
C LYS A 430 2.84 23.30 -4.03
N LEU A 431 1.86 22.61 -4.59
CA LEU A 431 2.03 21.90 -5.84
C LEU A 431 2.09 22.84 -7.04
N GLU A 432 2.78 22.37 -8.05
CA GLU A 432 2.78 23.00 -9.37
C GLU A 432 1.36 23.10 -9.93
N THR A 433 1.02 24.28 -10.47
CA THR A 433 -0.31 24.52 -11.04
C THR A 433 -0.49 23.79 -12.39
N LYS A 434 -1.74 23.43 -12.73
CA LYS A 434 -2.06 22.85 -14.07
C LYS A 434 -1.53 23.73 -15.21
N LYS A 435 -1.51 25.07 -15.05
CA LYS A 435 -0.93 26.01 -16.03
C LYS A 435 0.58 25.81 -16.17
N ALA A 436 1.33 25.76 -15.09
CA ALA A 436 2.77 25.54 -15.13
C ALA A 436 3.13 24.16 -15.72
N MET A 437 2.32 23.13 -15.48
CA MET A 437 2.46 21.83 -16.15
C MET A 437 2.26 21.95 -17.66
N LYS A 438 1.22 22.69 -18.11
CA LYS A 438 0.97 22.95 -19.55
C LYS A 438 2.11 23.74 -20.19
N ASP A 439 2.72 24.68 -19.47
CA ASP A 439 3.90 25.43 -19.95
C ASP A 439 5.12 24.50 -20.17
N ARG A 440 5.24 23.42 -19.37
CA ARG A 440 6.20 22.32 -19.56
C ARG A 440 5.74 21.28 -20.60
N LYS A 441 4.63 21.53 -21.33
CA LYS A 441 4.01 20.61 -22.30
C LYS A 441 3.54 19.28 -21.69
N ILE A 442 3.19 19.28 -20.41
CA ILE A 442 2.61 18.13 -19.70
C ILE A 442 1.10 18.31 -19.64
N LYS A 443 0.34 17.23 -19.91
CA LYS A 443 -1.13 17.23 -19.82
C LYS A 443 -1.60 17.43 -18.38
N SER A 444 -2.85 17.85 -18.25
CA SER A 444 -3.57 17.92 -16.97
C SER A 444 -3.54 16.57 -16.26
N PRO A 445 -3.35 16.52 -14.93
CA PRO A 445 -3.29 15.28 -14.16
C PRO A 445 -4.68 14.82 -13.68
N ASP A 446 -5.65 14.73 -14.61
CA ASP A 446 -7.07 14.53 -14.30
C ASP A 446 -7.33 13.21 -13.57
N ILE A 447 -6.59 12.12 -13.89
CA ILE A 447 -6.71 10.83 -13.21
C ILE A 447 -6.14 10.94 -11.78
N ALA A 448 -5.00 11.61 -11.63
CA ALA A 448 -4.39 11.80 -10.32
C ALA A 448 -5.20 12.75 -9.42
N ASP A 449 -5.84 13.77 -9.99
CA ASP A 449 -6.73 14.67 -9.26
C ASP A 449 -8.02 13.93 -8.82
N ALA A 450 -8.60 13.07 -9.68
CA ALA A 450 -9.71 12.20 -9.31
C ALA A 450 -9.31 11.19 -8.20
N LEU A 451 -8.08 10.66 -8.25
CA LEU A 451 -7.54 9.84 -7.15
C LEU A 451 -7.46 10.66 -5.86
N GLY A 452 -6.95 11.89 -5.92
CA GLY A 452 -6.91 12.80 -4.78
C GLY A 452 -8.28 13.03 -4.15
N LEU A 453 -9.30 13.22 -4.98
CA LEU A 453 -10.69 13.31 -4.53
C LEU A 453 -11.16 12.02 -3.86
N SER A 454 -10.86 10.85 -4.40
CA SER A 454 -11.25 9.57 -3.80
C SER A 454 -10.58 9.31 -2.44
N CYS A 455 -9.40 9.88 -2.22
CA CYS A 455 -8.65 9.83 -0.97
C CYS A 455 -9.00 10.99 -0.03
N TYR A 456 -9.76 11.99 -0.50
CA TYR A 456 -10.08 13.17 0.28
C TYR A 456 -10.88 12.83 1.54
N THR A 457 -10.48 13.42 2.66
CA THR A 457 -11.21 13.30 3.93
C THR A 457 -11.55 14.70 4.45
N THR A 458 -12.83 14.95 4.72
CA THR A 458 -13.25 16.11 5.47
C THR A 458 -13.39 15.74 6.93
N ASN A 459 -13.13 16.67 7.83
CA ASN A 459 -13.42 16.49 9.26
C ASN A 459 -14.89 16.10 9.54
N LYS A 460 -15.80 16.45 8.63
CA LYS A 460 -17.22 16.09 8.73
C LYS A 460 -17.45 14.58 8.61
N VAL A 461 -16.75 13.92 7.67
CA VAL A 461 -16.79 12.45 7.51
C VAL A 461 -16.12 11.75 8.69
N TYR A 462 -15.05 12.34 9.23
CA TYR A 462 -14.35 11.81 10.40
C TYR A 462 -15.25 11.81 11.66
N ASN A 463 -16.04 12.88 11.85
CA ASN A 463 -17.00 12.96 12.95
C ASN A 463 -18.19 12.01 12.77
N GLU A 464 -18.69 11.81 11.53
CA GLU A 464 -19.74 10.83 11.23
C GLU A 464 -19.27 9.38 11.39
N PHE A 465 -17.97 9.09 11.20
CA PHE A 465 -17.38 7.77 11.49
C PHE A 465 -17.41 7.48 13.00
N ILE A 466 -17.03 8.46 13.83
CA ILE A 466 -17.08 8.31 15.29
C ILE A 466 -18.54 8.22 15.79
N GLU A 467 -19.48 8.89 15.14
CA GLU A 467 -20.91 8.86 15.51
C GLU A 467 -21.63 7.56 15.12
N LYS A 468 -21.07 6.75 14.20
CA LYS A 468 -21.74 5.54 13.67
C LYS A 468 -21.05 4.22 14.00
N GLU A 469 -19.79 4.23 14.44
CA GLU A 469 -19.18 3.00 14.93
C GLU A 469 -19.65 2.74 16.35
N GLU A 470 -20.54 1.76 16.52
CA GLU A 470 -20.90 1.23 17.83
C GLU A 470 -19.62 0.66 18.47
N LEU A 471 -19.25 1.23 19.62
CA LEU A 471 -18.19 0.70 20.44
C LEU A 471 -18.48 -0.77 20.76
N VAL A 472 -17.57 -1.66 20.38
CA VAL A 472 -17.79 -3.09 20.54
C VAL A 472 -17.77 -3.46 22.01
N LEU A 473 -18.94 -3.84 22.55
CA LEU A 473 -19.08 -4.30 23.94
C LEU A 473 -18.48 -5.70 24.12
N ILE A 474 -17.68 -5.85 25.15
CA ILE A 474 -17.11 -7.16 25.55
C ILE A 474 -17.50 -7.49 26.98
N THR A 475 -17.93 -8.73 27.22
CA THR A 475 -18.31 -9.19 28.57
C THR A 475 -17.10 -9.46 29.45
N LEU A 476 -17.27 -9.38 30.78
CA LEU A 476 -16.22 -9.65 31.75
C LEU A 476 -15.59 -11.04 31.52
N ASN A 477 -16.41 -12.08 31.29
CA ASN A 477 -15.91 -13.44 31.07
C ASN A 477 -15.03 -13.52 29.82
N SER A 478 -15.40 -12.81 28.76
CA SER A 478 -14.58 -12.72 27.54
C SER A 478 -13.25 -12.01 27.81
N VAL A 479 -13.25 -10.93 28.62
CA VAL A 479 -12.00 -10.22 29.00
C VAL A 479 -11.09 -11.12 29.81
N LEU A 480 -11.63 -11.88 30.77
CA LEU A 480 -10.84 -12.80 31.62
C LEU A 480 -10.20 -13.95 30.82
N SER A 481 -10.77 -14.31 29.66
CA SER A 481 -10.22 -15.31 28.75
C SER A 481 -9.11 -14.79 27.84
N LEU A 482 -8.90 -13.46 27.77
CA LEU A 482 -7.88 -12.87 26.91
C LEU A 482 -6.47 -13.00 27.51
N ASN A 483 -5.48 -13.21 26.65
CA ASN A 483 -4.08 -13.13 27.04
C ASN A 483 -3.64 -11.66 27.13
N ILE A 484 -3.90 -11.05 28.31
CA ILE A 484 -3.57 -9.66 28.59
C ILE A 484 -2.09 -9.53 28.92
N MET A 485 -1.36 -8.81 28.07
CA MET A 485 0.07 -8.52 28.24
C MET A 485 0.30 -7.37 29.22
N LYS A 486 -0.54 -6.31 29.16
CA LYS A 486 -0.33 -5.06 29.89
C LYS A 486 -1.67 -4.45 30.30
N ILE A 487 -1.77 -3.96 31.53
CA ILE A 487 -2.85 -3.07 31.97
C ILE A 487 -2.24 -1.69 32.25
N SER A 488 -2.84 -0.64 31.71
CA SER A 488 -2.44 0.75 31.91
C SER A 488 -3.60 1.56 32.48
N ILE A 489 -3.31 2.53 33.34
CA ILE A 489 -4.28 3.51 33.81
C ILE A 489 -3.84 4.90 33.30
N GLY A 490 -4.69 5.61 32.63
CA GLY A 490 -4.51 7.02 32.26
C GLY A 490 -5.28 7.92 33.21
N ILE A 491 -4.64 9.03 33.61
CA ILE A 491 -5.19 10.04 34.49
C ILE A 491 -5.09 11.39 33.80
N SER A 492 -6.21 12.03 33.59
CA SER A 492 -6.27 13.42 33.11
C SER A 492 -6.99 14.29 34.12
N VAL A 493 -6.34 15.39 34.49
CA VAL A 493 -6.89 16.37 35.43
C VAL A 493 -7.02 17.70 34.67
N GLY A 494 -8.23 18.16 34.49
CA GLY A 494 -8.53 19.39 33.78
C GLY A 494 -8.61 20.62 34.66
N SER A 495 -9.24 21.68 34.14
CA SER A 495 -9.51 22.91 34.88
C SER A 495 -10.59 22.72 35.96
N SER A 496 -10.83 23.78 36.76
CA SER A 496 -11.89 23.77 37.78
C SER A 496 -13.30 23.43 37.28
N VAL A 497 -13.50 23.43 35.97
CA VAL A 497 -14.77 23.13 35.32
C VAL A 497 -14.83 21.68 34.81
N THR A 498 -13.67 21.16 34.32
CA THR A 498 -13.64 19.88 33.58
C THR A 498 -13.32 18.66 34.46
N GLY A 499 -12.89 18.84 35.71
CA GLY A 499 -12.72 17.74 36.68
C GLY A 499 -11.53 16.83 36.43
N ALA A 500 -11.63 15.58 36.91
CA ALA A 500 -10.61 14.54 36.74
C ALA A 500 -11.22 13.25 36.22
N SER A 501 -10.48 12.57 35.33
CA SER A 501 -10.89 11.29 34.75
C SER A 501 -9.83 10.24 34.87
N PHE A 502 -10.27 9.01 35.06
CA PHE A 502 -9.47 7.80 35.15
C PHE A 502 -9.98 6.79 34.13
N VAL A 503 -9.08 6.22 33.33
CA VAL A 503 -9.42 5.17 32.37
C VAL A 503 -8.40 4.05 32.48
N ALA A 504 -8.87 2.83 32.60
CA ALA A 504 -8.03 1.62 32.61
C ALA A 504 -8.19 0.87 31.29
N THR A 505 -7.06 0.49 30.68
CA THR A 505 -7.03 -0.29 29.44
C THR A 505 -6.18 -1.53 29.60
N ALA A 506 -6.57 -2.61 28.94
CA ALA A 506 -5.78 -3.82 28.76
C ALA A 506 -5.34 -3.91 27.29
N ILE A 507 -4.07 -4.26 27.09
CA ILE A 507 -3.52 -4.55 25.77
C ILE A 507 -3.22 -6.04 25.70
N THR A 508 -3.73 -6.73 24.68
CA THR A 508 -3.49 -8.17 24.51
C THR A 508 -2.13 -8.45 23.89
N GLU A 509 -1.68 -9.70 24.02
CA GLU A 509 -0.42 -10.16 23.45
C GLU A 509 -0.34 -9.86 21.94
N GLY A 510 0.83 -9.41 21.49
CA GLY A 510 1.06 -8.98 20.11
C GLY A 510 0.35 -7.68 19.72
N TYR A 511 -0.14 -6.90 20.67
CA TYR A 511 -0.85 -5.62 20.43
C TYR A 511 -2.11 -5.74 19.56
N LYS A 512 -2.72 -6.92 19.51
CA LYS A 512 -3.85 -7.23 18.63
C LYS A 512 -5.14 -6.49 19.02
N ARG A 513 -5.39 -6.31 20.32
CA ARG A 513 -6.62 -5.69 20.84
C ARG A 513 -6.32 -4.75 21.99
N VAL A 514 -7.09 -3.67 22.06
CA VAL A 514 -7.18 -2.76 23.21
C VAL A 514 -8.55 -2.93 23.82
N VAL A 515 -8.62 -3.23 25.11
CA VAL A 515 -9.87 -3.39 25.85
C VAL A 515 -9.92 -2.35 26.95
N VAL A 516 -10.88 -1.45 26.93
CA VAL A 516 -11.12 -0.53 28.05
C VAL A 516 -11.86 -1.27 29.16
N LEU A 517 -11.23 -1.37 30.31
CA LEU A 517 -11.68 -2.16 31.44
C LEU A 517 -12.66 -1.40 32.34
N ALA A 518 -12.43 -0.10 32.53
CA ALA A 518 -13.27 0.79 33.29
C ALA A 518 -12.95 2.26 32.96
N SER A 519 -13.92 3.13 33.15
CA SER A 519 -13.76 4.59 33.09
C SER A 519 -14.52 5.27 34.22
N ALA A 520 -13.95 6.34 34.77
CA ALA A 520 -14.59 7.18 35.77
C ALA A 520 -14.29 8.65 35.53
N HIS A 521 -15.28 9.49 35.73
CA HIS A 521 -15.17 10.94 35.63
C HIS A 521 -15.77 11.61 36.87
N TYR A 522 -15.04 12.57 37.41
CA TYR A 522 -15.43 13.34 38.57
C TYR A 522 -15.42 14.83 38.22
N ALA A 523 -16.59 15.44 38.18
CA ALA A 523 -16.77 16.84 37.77
C ALA A 523 -16.34 17.84 38.86
N GLY A 524 -15.97 19.05 38.42
CA GLY A 524 -15.61 20.15 39.29
C GLY A 524 -14.13 20.22 39.68
N LYS A 525 -13.79 21.23 40.51
CA LYS A 525 -12.41 21.40 40.99
C LYS A 525 -12.04 20.27 41.95
N ILE A 526 -11.03 19.48 41.64
CA ILE A 526 -10.55 18.38 42.48
C ILE A 526 -9.16 18.70 42.99
N GLU A 527 -9.01 18.73 44.32
CA GLU A 527 -7.71 18.93 44.97
C GLU A 527 -6.86 17.65 44.90
N THR A 528 -5.53 17.79 45.02
CA THR A 528 -4.58 16.67 44.84
C THR A 528 -4.88 15.49 45.77
N GLU A 529 -5.24 15.75 47.02
CA GLU A 529 -5.57 14.70 48.01
C GLU A 529 -6.83 13.90 47.58
N ALA A 530 -7.80 14.56 46.97
CA ALA A 530 -8.97 13.87 46.46
C ALA A 530 -8.62 12.99 45.23
N VAL A 531 -7.69 13.45 44.36
CA VAL A 531 -7.17 12.64 43.24
C VAL A 531 -6.47 11.38 43.74
N GLU A 532 -5.68 11.47 44.82
CA GLU A 532 -5.02 10.34 45.45
C GLU A 532 -6.04 9.28 45.93
N LYS A 533 -7.06 9.71 46.65
CA LYS A 533 -8.12 8.83 47.13
C LYS A 533 -8.87 8.15 45.99
N LEU A 534 -9.30 8.92 45.02
CA LEU A 534 -10.05 8.42 43.85
C LEU A 534 -9.20 7.45 43.02
N PHE A 535 -7.91 7.75 42.80
CA PHE A 535 -7.00 6.83 42.11
C PHE A 535 -6.84 5.52 42.86
N LYS A 536 -6.65 5.57 44.19
CA LYS A 536 -6.55 4.36 45.03
C LYS A 536 -7.80 3.49 44.86
N GLU A 537 -8.99 4.07 44.99
CA GLU A 537 -10.25 3.36 44.86
C GLU A 537 -10.38 2.73 43.46
N PHE A 538 -10.06 3.50 42.41
CA PHE A 538 -10.12 3.02 41.04
C PHE A 538 -9.13 1.92 40.74
N ALA A 539 -7.88 2.03 41.18
CA ALA A 539 -6.85 1.01 40.98
C ALA A 539 -7.20 -0.30 41.71
N LEU A 540 -7.67 -0.21 42.94
CA LEU A 540 -8.12 -1.37 43.71
C LEU A 540 -9.35 -2.07 43.09
N LEU A 541 -10.28 -1.30 42.50
CA LEU A 541 -11.41 -1.84 41.74
C LEU A 541 -10.92 -2.71 40.57
N ILE A 542 -9.98 -2.20 39.78
CA ILE A 542 -9.40 -2.92 38.63
C ILE A 542 -8.72 -4.21 39.10
N ILE A 543 -7.90 -4.15 40.15
CA ILE A 543 -7.19 -5.32 40.68
C ILE A 543 -8.21 -6.37 41.17
N LYS A 544 -9.21 -5.95 41.91
CA LYS A 544 -10.24 -6.85 42.45
C LYS A 544 -11.05 -7.55 41.36
N LYS A 545 -11.41 -6.78 40.29
CA LYS A 545 -12.27 -7.27 39.22
C LYS A 545 -11.56 -8.17 38.22
N TYR A 546 -10.33 -7.84 37.87
CA TYR A 546 -9.58 -8.55 36.82
C TYR A 546 -8.44 -9.43 37.34
N ASN A 547 -8.21 -9.43 38.62
CA ASN A 547 -7.13 -10.19 39.32
C ASN A 547 -5.73 -9.94 38.69
N LYS A 548 -5.51 -8.73 38.19
CA LYS A 548 -4.24 -8.29 37.59
C LYS A 548 -3.92 -6.86 38.02
N MET A 549 -2.64 -6.61 38.33
CA MET A 549 -2.16 -5.27 38.66
C MET A 549 -1.91 -4.44 37.39
N PRO A 550 -2.24 -3.14 37.43
CA PRO A 550 -1.80 -2.22 36.38
C PRO A 550 -0.27 -2.16 36.33
N SER A 551 0.31 -2.28 35.15
CA SER A 551 1.77 -2.22 34.95
C SER A 551 2.28 -0.78 34.90
N VAL A 552 1.48 0.14 34.36
CA VAL A 552 1.85 1.55 34.15
C VAL A 552 0.66 2.45 34.44
N VAL A 553 0.96 3.60 35.07
CA VAL A 553 0.03 4.70 35.26
C VAL A 553 0.58 5.93 34.52
N TYR A 554 -0.21 6.47 33.61
CA TYR A 554 0.15 7.66 32.84
C TYR A 554 -0.54 8.90 33.38
N VAL A 555 0.22 9.96 33.58
CA VAL A 555 -0.26 11.25 34.10
C VAL A 555 0.20 12.35 33.13
N ASP A 556 -0.62 13.36 32.91
CA ASP A 556 -0.31 14.52 32.08
C ASP A 556 1.07 15.10 32.43
N ASP A 557 1.89 15.42 31.43
CA ASP A 557 3.25 15.95 31.58
C ASP A 557 3.30 17.26 32.36
N LYS A 558 2.26 18.08 32.26
CA LYS A 558 2.10 19.36 32.98
C LYS A 558 1.65 19.19 34.44
N ALA A 559 1.17 18.01 34.82
CA ALA A 559 0.61 17.73 36.15
C ALA A 559 1.66 17.15 37.11
N VAL A 560 2.76 17.84 37.34
CA VAL A 560 3.90 17.36 38.16
C VAL A 560 3.48 17.02 39.59
N THR A 561 2.62 17.83 40.22
CA THR A 561 2.10 17.61 41.58
C THR A 561 1.29 16.32 41.66
N ILE A 562 0.39 16.09 40.69
CA ILE A 562 -0.42 14.88 40.59
C ILE A 562 0.47 13.65 40.37
N ASN A 563 1.49 13.74 39.51
CA ASN A 563 2.42 12.64 39.30
C ASN A 563 3.12 12.22 40.59
N ARG A 564 3.55 13.18 41.43
CA ARG A 564 4.14 12.91 42.75
C ARG A 564 3.13 12.24 43.70
N ALA A 565 1.92 12.76 43.75
CA ALA A 565 0.84 12.22 44.56
C ALA A 565 0.51 10.76 44.21
N ILE A 566 0.38 10.47 42.91
CA ILE A 566 0.12 9.11 42.43
C ILE A 566 1.29 8.15 42.74
N LYS A 567 2.55 8.61 42.66
CA LYS A 567 3.70 7.82 43.08
C LYS A 567 3.64 7.45 44.55
N ASN A 568 3.22 8.38 45.41
CA ASN A 568 3.04 8.12 46.85
C ASN A 568 1.97 7.03 47.09
N VAL A 569 0.83 7.10 46.40
CA VAL A 569 -0.24 6.08 46.49
C VAL A 569 0.26 4.72 46.03
N VAL A 570 0.96 4.66 44.87
CA VAL A 570 1.54 3.42 44.33
C VAL A 570 2.49 2.77 45.33
N ALA A 571 3.34 3.55 46.00
CA ALA A 571 4.27 3.08 47.01
C ALA A 571 3.54 2.63 48.30
N ALA A 572 2.60 3.42 48.81
CA ALA A 572 1.83 3.13 50.02
C ALA A 572 1.00 1.84 49.89
N GLU A 573 0.34 1.66 48.76
CA GLU A 573 -0.49 0.48 48.48
C GLU A 573 0.31 -0.70 47.90
N ARG A 574 1.64 -0.58 47.80
CA ARG A 574 2.55 -1.61 47.27
C ARG A 574 2.13 -2.12 45.87
N LEU A 575 1.64 -1.21 45.01
CA LEU A 575 1.30 -1.54 43.65
C LEU A 575 2.57 -1.69 42.82
N ASN A 576 2.68 -2.79 42.10
CA ASN A 576 3.81 -3.00 41.17
C ASN A 576 3.59 -2.24 39.84
N SER A 577 3.35 -0.93 39.94
CA SER A 577 3.02 -0.07 38.82
C SER A 577 4.10 1.01 38.63
N GLN A 578 4.49 1.28 37.37
CA GLN A 578 5.36 2.39 37.04
C GLN A 578 4.50 3.64 36.78
N VAL A 579 4.78 4.76 37.46
CA VAL A 579 4.12 6.04 37.17
C VAL A 579 4.98 6.82 36.18
N ARG A 580 4.40 7.17 35.04
CA ARG A 580 5.07 7.86 33.93
C ARG A 580 4.29 9.09 33.50
N PHE A 581 4.99 10.08 32.98
CA PHE A 581 4.36 11.16 32.22
C PHE A 581 3.89 10.67 30.84
N THR A 582 2.89 11.34 30.28
CA THR A 582 2.48 11.15 28.89
C THR A 582 3.63 11.47 27.93
N SER A 583 3.53 11.04 26.68
CA SER A 583 4.42 11.53 25.64
C SER A 583 3.93 12.91 25.18
N ASN A 584 4.82 13.72 24.59
CA ASN A 584 4.44 14.99 23.97
C ASN A 584 3.78 14.77 22.58
N ALA A 585 3.05 13.69 22.42
CA ALA A 585 2.32 13.43 21.17
C ALA A 585 1.21 14.47 20.98
N ASP A 586 1.05 14.92 19.75
CA ASP A 586 0.00 15.84 19.35
C ASP A 586 -1.39 15.25 19.58
N GLU A 587 -2.38 16.05 19.93
CA GLU A 587 -3.76 15.60 20.16
C GLU A 587 -4.33 14.89 18.93
N ILE A 588 -4.00 15.36 17.73
CA ILE A 588 -4.39 14.77 16.45
C ILE A 588 -3.85 13.35 16.29
N GLU A 589 -2.60 13.12 16.69
CA GLU A 589 -1.96 11.81 16.58
C GLU A 589 -2.64 10.79 17.51
N ARG A 590 -3.02 11.19 18.72
CA ARG A 590 -3.80 10.36 19.66
C ARG A 590 -5.16 9.98 19.10
N ILE A 591 -5.84 10.95 18.50
CA ILE A 591 -7.14 10.71 17.85
C ILE A 591 -7.01 9.74 16.69
N ARG A 592 -5.98 9.89 15.85
CA ARG A 592 -5.71 8.97 14.72
C ARG A 592 -5.53 7.53 15.19
N ILE A 593 -4.77 7.31 16.28
CA ILE A 593 -4.58 5.96 16.84
C ILE A 593 -5.91 5.39 17.32
N THR A 594 -6.68 6.18 18.07
CA THR A 594 -7.99 5.79 18.58
C THR A 594 -8.92 5.37 17.47
N THR A 595 -9.05 6.20 16.45
CA THR A 595 -9.91 5.95 15.29
C THR A 595 -9.45 4.71 14.51
N ARG A 596 -8.15 4.55 14.33
CA ARG A 596 -7.60 3.35 13.68
C ARG A 596 -7.94 2.07 14.44
N LEU A 597 -7.83 2.07 15.76
CA LEU A 597 -8.20 0.93 16.58
C LEU A 597 -9.70 0.62 16.51
N MET A 598 -10.54 1.65 16.39
CA MET A 598 -11.98 1.49 16.20
C MET A 598 -12.30 0.92 14.81
N SER A 599 -11.79 1.53 13.76
CA SER A 599 -12.04 1.12 12.37
C SER A 599 -11.54 -0.30 12.05
N GLN A 600 -10.52 -0.76 12.78
CA GLN A 600 -10.00 -2.13 12.67
C GLN A 600 -10.70 -3.13 13.60
N ASN A 601 -11.78 -2.74 14.31
CA ASN A 601 -12.45 -3.55 15.34
C ASN A 601 -11.48 -4.11 16.42
N ARG A 602 -10.47 -3.31 16.77
CA ARG A 602 -9.44 -3.66 17.77
C ARG A 602 -9.64 -2.94 19.10
N LEU A 603 -10.58 -2.00 19.18
CA LEU A 603 -10.98 -1.32 20.41
C LEU A 603 -12.27 -1.91 20.96
N PHE A 604 -12.23 -2.43 22.17
CA PHE A 604 -13.37 -3.00 22.88
C PHE A 604 -13.59 -2.26 24.19
N ILE A 605 -14.83 -2.16 24.63
CA ILE A 605 -15.17 -1.56 25.94
C ILE A 605 -16.01 -2.52 26.77
N THR A 606 -15.85 -2.47 28.10
CA THR A 606 -16.73 -3.19 29.01
C THR A 606 -17.92 -2.33 29.44
N GLU A 607 -18.90 -2.93 30.07
CA GLU A 607 -20.08 -2.23 30.60
C GLU A 607 -19.72 -1.13 31.62
N ASP A 608 -18.57 -1.22 32.29
CA ASP A 608 -18.10 -0.23 33.27
C ASP A 608 -17.51 1.06 32.62
N CYS A 609 -17.58 1.18 31.30
CA CYS A 609 -17.01 2.31 30.55
C CYS A 609 -18.06 3.35 30.13
N SER A 610 -19.14 3.50 30.89
CA SER A 610 -20.23 4.41 30.55
C SER A 610 -19.80 5.87 30.39
N THR A 611 -18.82 6.34 31.18
CA THR A 611 -18.28 7.70 31.06
C THR A 611 -17.49 7.89 29.79
N LEU A 612 -16.67 6.91 29.38
CA LEU A 612 -15.92 6.97 28.13
C LEU A 612 -16.86 6.84 26.92
N SER A 613 -17.87 5.98 26.97
CA SER A 613 -18.86 5.88 25.89
C SER A 613 -19.59 7.20 25.68
N LYS A 614 -20.00 7.88 26.75
CA LYS A 614 -20.60 9.22 26.68
C LYS A 614 -19.62 10.26 26.13
N ALA A 615 -18.34 10.18 26.53
CA ALA A 615 -17.31 11.09 26.05
C ALA A 615 -17.05 10.94 24.54
N PHE A 616 -17.03 9.71 24.01
CA PHE A 616 -16.95 9.48 22.57
C PHE A 616 -18.18 10.02 21.83
N ASN A 617 -19.37 9.79 22.34
CA ASN A 617 -20.63 10.26 21.72
C ASN A 617 -20.78 11.80 21.74
N SER A 618 -20.14 12.49 22.70
CA SER A 618 -20.17 13.95 22.82
C SER A 618 -18.96 14.65 22.20
N ALA A 619 -18.00 13.91 21.65
CA ALA A 619 -16.77 14.47 21.09
C ALA A 619 -17.07 15.30 19.84
N THR A 620 -16.85 16.61 19.93
CA THR A 620 -17.00 17.56 18.82
C THR A 620 -15.78 18.46 18.69
N TRP A 621 -15.50 18.93 17.48
CA TRP A 621 -14.40 19.84 17.22
C TRP A 621 -14.79 21.31 17.50
N ASN A 622 -13.82 22.09 17.92
CA ASN A 622 -14.02 23.53 18.14
C ASN A 622 -13.75 24.31 16.85
N ASN A 623 -14.78 24.58 16.07
CA ASN A 623 -14.71 25.32 14.81
C ASN A 623 -14.35 26.82 14.94
N LYS A 624 -14.13 27.34 16.15
CA LYS A 624 -13.92 28.79 16.40
C LYS A 624 -12.52 29.15 16.90
N ARG A 625 -11.63 28.21 17.15
CA ARG A 625 -10.28 28.48 17.65
C ARG A 625 -9.22 28.14 16.64
N THR A 626 -8.19 28.99 16.57
CA THR A 626 -6.99 28.82 15.73
C THR A 626 -6.02 27.73 16.22
N ASN A 627 -6.36 27.03 17.31
CA ASN A 627 -5.60 25.89 17.83
C ASN A 627 -6.50 24.67 17.81
N ASP A 628 -6.00 23.61 17.19
CA ASP A 628 -6.64 22.31 17.06
C ASP A 628 -6.94 21.70 18.43
N SER A 629 -8.11 22.01 18.96
CA SER A 629 -8.60 21.47 20.22
C SER A 629 -10.07 21.06 20.09
N ARG A 630 -10.42 19.96 20.74
CA ARG A 630 -11.80 19.55 20.89
C ARG A 630 -12.64 20.67 21.52
N SER A 631 -13.93 20.71 21.20
CA SER A 631 -14.85 21.69 21.77
C SER A 631 -14.86 21.61 23.31
N ASP A 632 -14.92 22.77 23.99
CA ASP A 632 -15.08 22.83 25.45
C ASP A 632 -16.37 22.15 25.97
N ALA A 633 -17.32 21.85 25.09
CA ALA A 633 -18.55 21.08 25.38
C ALA A 633 -18.30 19.55 25.47
N SER A 634 -17.13 19.05 25.02
CA SER A 634 -16.78 17.64 25.06
C SER A 634 -16.18 17.26 26.42
N ASP A 635 -16.39 16.02 26.88
CA ASP A 635 -15.64 15.48 28.02
C ASP A 635 -14.19 15.14 27.61
N ILE A 636 -13.41 16.20 27.46
CA ILE A 636 -12.00 16.12 27.02
C ILE A 636 -11.15 15.33 28.00
N THR A 637 -11.44 15.42 29.30
CA THR A 637 -10.62 14.76 30.33
C THR A 637 -10.71 13.24 30.25
N THR A 638 -11.90 12.69 30.02
CA THR A 638 -12.07 11.24 29.87
C THR A 638 -11.43 10.72 28.58
N LEU A 639 -11.55 11.44 27.47
CA LEU A 639 -10.90 11.09 26.20
C LEU A 639 -9.38 11.12 26.33
N LYS A 640 -8.80 12.18 26.93
CA LYS A 640 -7.37 12.28 27.19
C LYS A 640 -6.87 11.16 28.11
N ALA A 641 -7.60 10.86 29.18
CA ALA A 641 -7.25 9.77 30.09
C ALA A 641 -7.16 8.41 29.36
N PHE A 642 -8.07 8.16 28.42
CA PHE A 642 -8.01 6.97 27.57
C PHE A 642 -6.79 7.02 26.64
N GLU A 643 -6.60 8.08 25.90
CA GLU A 643 -5.53 8.25 24.91
C GLU A 643 -4.13 8.10 25.54
N TYR A 644 -3.93 8.58 26.77
CA TYR A 644 -2.68 8.42 27.51
C TYR A 644 -2.30 6.95 27.73
N THR A 645 -3.29 6.06 27.77
CA THR A 645 -3.02 4.62 27.96
C THR A 645 -2.46 3.92 26.73
N ILE A 646 -2.65 4.50 25.53
CA ILE A 646 -2.31 3.87 24.23
C ILE A 646 -1.22 4.64 23.46
N GLU A 647 -1.01 5.95 23.71
CA GLU A 647 -0.13 6.81 22.90
C GLU A 647 1.32 6.31 22.80
N ARG A 648 1.90 5.80 23.89
CA ARG A 648 3.30 5.31 23.90
C ARG A 648 3.49 3.99 23.16
N ASP A 649 2.43 3.27 22.90
CA ASP A 649 2.43 2.02 22.14
C ASP A 649 1.93 2.21 20.69
N ALA A 650 1.76 3.46 20.26
CA ALA A 650 1.22 3.84 18.96
C ALA A 650 1.91 3.13 17.78
N SER A 651 3.25 3.19 17.74
CA SER A 651 4.04 2.54 16.68
C SER A 651 3.85 1.02 16.65
N ARG A 652 3.60 0.40 17.81
CA ARG A 652 3.39 -1.05 17.91
C ARG A 652 2.01 -1.48 17.41
N PHE A 653 1.00 -0.60 17.52
CA PHE A 653 -0.31 -0.86 16.91
C PHE A 653 -0.28 -0.77 15.39
N ILE A 654 0.68 -0.05 14.83
CA ILE A 654 0.88 0.12 13.40
C ILE A 654 1.59 -1.09 12.78
N THR A 655 2.52 -1.71 13.51
CA THR A 655 3.36 -2.83 13.03
C THR A 655 2.74 -4.21 13.21
N VAL A 656 1.57 -4.33 13.80
CA VAL A 656 0.87 -5.62 13.91
C VAL A 656 0.23 -5.94 12.57
N GLU A 657 0.93 -6.72 11.76
CA GLU A 657 0.33 -7.48 10.66
C GLU A 657 -0.69 -8.47 11.26
N GLN A 658 -1.86 -8.50 10.65
CA GLN A 658 -2.95 -9.42 11.01
C GLN A 658 -2.56 -10.89 10.80
#